data_7a485933e7048c2b5526ea46d7d12610
#
_entry.id   7a485933e7048c2b5526ea46d7d12610
#
_cell.length_a   1.000
_cell.length_b   1.000
_cell.length_c   1.000
_cell.angle_alpha   90.00
_cell.angle_beta   90.00
_cell.angle_gamma   90.00
#
_symmetry.space_group_name_H-M   'P 1'
#
loop_
_entity.id
_entity.type
_entity.pdbx_description
1 polymer ?
#
loop_
_entity_poly.entity_id
_entity_poly.type
_entity_poly.pdbx_seq_one_letter_code
_entity_poly.pdbx_strand_id
1 'polypeptide(L)'
;ALEAFNHLLTNYGMSERIPEAAVWAQKTNLRLGKDKIAIEKLTEFLKENPKLRRNDRAEAYATLGQAYINQEQYPQAADALYNAGKYTRNKALRGRYYFIAAQLYEKQHQKDSAEVAFEKVVKQNWKIPRKLWVEAQAGKARNKTFTPEEKAEFLAYLRKLENRYEHKNYLDVLYYTHAELLKNDQKIVATDYYRQSLHNNKDNNPLKAKAHTRLSELFFDQKDYIGAYQHLDSTLTYIPENTFEHLYVRRKRDNLAKIAELEYVVRKNDSVLKVVRMPETERRTYYQKHIDSMQQIAALRTQKEQTSKVKNTGMGFSTPDVTPEKGGKFYFYNPMSVAYGKQQFEQYWGDRKLEDNWRWSSVGSGVVADITASTTTTKTVEKQVETPDSYLAKLPKTETEINQLVANRNEALYQLGVLYRAKFKENELAIQRLERVLASNPTPEIEAAALYELQKNYTDTHNSKAETTKSRLLANYPNTDYAKLLQGGETTQHERNKIAQVFVDSLTAQYNRGEFIETARRLQEEGLQYRETAAAPAIALLQAKTTARLEGLAPYQAQLQQIATNYPATAESEEAKNLLEELKDVANEEYISDDKATLWKVVITGTPPEMREKLKETLTEKLKAISEVLTLSTDIYNANETWWVIHKIRDAYSAQSIVNELKSFLEKHKLSAYPIPTENYRLIQIRKEKERLLNK
;
A
#
# COMPACT_ATOMS: atom_id res chain seq x y z
N ALA A 1 2.91 -30.96 29.10
CA ALA A 1 2.16 -29.94 29.89
C ALA A 1 0.66 -30.27 29.91
N LEU A 2 0.01 -30.49 28.74
CA LEU A 2 -1.43 -30.79 28.71
C LEU A 2 -1.76 -32.08 29.51
N GLU A 3 -0.99 -33.15 29.32
CA GLU A 3 -1.14 -34.39 30.05
C GLU A 3 -1.03 -34.17 31.56
N ALA A 4 -0.06 -33.39 32.02
CA ALA A 4 0.12 -33.07 33.44
C ALA A 4 -1.11 -32.32 34.01
N PHE A 5 -1.65 -31.32 33.28
CA PHE A 5 -2.87 -30.64 33.72
C PHE A 5 -4.08 -31.56 33.71
N ASN A 6 -4.25 -32.43 32.70
CA ASN A 6 -5.31 -33.44 32.66
C ASN A 6 -5.21 -34.42 33.84
N HIS A 7 -3.99 -34.87 34.16
CA HIS A 7 -3.75 -35.74 35.34
C HIS A 7 -4.16 -35.04 36.66
N LEU A 8 -3.84 -33.73 36.80
CA LEU A 8 -4.28 -32.96 37.96
C LEU A 8 -5.81 -32.84 38.03
N LEU A 9 -6.47 -32.58 36.90
CA LEU A 9 -7.94 -32.48 36.86
C LEU A 9 -8.64 -33.78 37.19
N THR A 10 -8.07 -34.93 36.79
CA THR A 10 -8.66 -36.26 37.01
C THR A 10 -8.43 -36.73 38.45
N ASN A 11 -7.23 -36.56 38.97
CA ASN A 11 -6.83 -37.23 40.21
C ASN A 11 -6.93 -36.33 41.46
N TYR A 12 -7.02 -35.02 41.32
CA TYR A 12 -6.97 -34.08 42.44
C TYR A 12 -8.15 -33.09 42.47
N GLY A 13 -9.36 -33.56 42.06
CA GLY A 13 -10.58 -32.76 41.88
C GLY A 13 -11.03 -31.94 43.12
N MET A 14 -10.56 -32.26 44.32
CA MET A 14 -10.86 -31.53 45.56
C MET A 14 -9.92 -30.37 45.85
N SER A 15 -8.87 -30.16 45.04
CA SER A 15 -7.90 -29.10 45.25
C SER A 15 -8.51 -27.72 44.89
N GLU A 16 -8.25 -26.72 45.75
CA GLU A 16 -8.62 -25.32 45.47
C GLU A 16 -7.98 -24.74 44.20
N ARG A 17 -6.96 -25.39 43.65
CA ARG A 17 -6.26 -24.98 42.41
C ARG A 17 -6.81 -25.61 41.14
N ILE A 18 -7.84 -26.44 41.23
CA ILE A 18 -8.46 -27.05 40.07
C ILE A 18 -8.98 -26.03 39.06
N PRO A 19 -9.60 -24.92 39.46
CA PRO A 19 -10.00 -23.87 38.49
C PRO A 19 -8.81 -23.27 37.73
N GLU A 20 -7.69 -23.05 38.43
CA GLU A 20 -6.44 -22.57 37.78
C GLU A 20 -5.88 -23.62 36.80
N ALA A 21 -5.82 -24.89 37.21
CA ALA A 21 -5.34 -25.98 36.35
C ALA A 21 -6.22 -26.16 35.09
N ALA A 22 -7.54 -26.04 35.25
CA ALA A 22 -8.48 -26.10 34.13
C ALA A 22 -8.21 -25.00 33.07
N VAL A 23 -7.99 -23.76 33.53
CA VAL A 23 -7.65 -22.65 32.61
C VAL A 23 -6.30 -22.87 31.94
N TRP A 24 -5.27 -23.37 32.68
CA TRP A 24 -3.97 -23.65 32.10
C TRP A 24 -3.98 -24.82 31.10
N ALA A 25 -4.81 -25.85 31.30
CA ALA A 25 -5.04 -26.88 30.31
C ALA A 25 -5.55 -26.30 28.99
N GLN A 26 -6.51 -25.36 29.06
CA GLN A 26 -7.05 -24.73 27.85
C GLN A 26 -6.06 -23.74 27.20
N LYS A 27 -5.24 -23.03 27.99
CA LYS A 27 -4.11 -22.26 27.44
C LYS A 27 -3.13 -23.15 26.67
N THR A 28 -2.92 -24.36 27.13
CA THR A 28 -2.07 -25.33 26.43
C THR A 28 -2.73 -25.81 25.15
N ASN A 29 -4.04 -26.07 25.15
CA ASN A 29 -4.80 -26.39 23.94
C ASN A 29 -4.71 -25.26 22.90
N LEU A 30 -4.78 -24.00 23.31
CA LEU A 30 -4.59 -22.86 22.39
C LEU A 30 -3.21 -22.86 21.73
N ARG A 31 -2.16 -23.17 22.50
CA ARG A 31 -0.80 -23.27 21.95
C ARG A 31 -0.62 -24.44 20.99
N LEU A 32 -1.41 -25.50 21.17
CA LEU A 32 -1.44 -26.66 20.28
C LEU A 32 -2.38 -26.45 19.06
N GLY A 33 -2.98 -25.27 18.90
CA GLY A 33 -3.91 -24.99 17.81
C GLY A 33 -5.30 -25.57 17.97
N LYS A 34 -5.62 -26.15 19.13
CA LYS A 34 -6.91 -26.79 19.43
C LYS A 34 -7.91 -25.76 19.99
N ASP A 35 -8.14 -24.68 19.24
CA ASP A 35 -8.92 -23.54 19.71
C ASP A 35 -10.40 -23.91 19.98
N LYS A 36 -11.02 -24.77 19.15
CA LYS A 36 -12.42 -25.21 19.34
C LYS A 36 -12.59 -25.97 20.63
N ILE A 37 -11.67 -26.88 20.96
CA ILE A 37 -11.70 -27.63 22.23
C ILE A 37 -11.59 -26.65 23.41
N ALA A 38 -10.70 -25.66 23.30
CA ALA A 38 -10.54 -24.66 24.34
C ALA A 38 -11.82 -23.80 24.52
N ILE A 39 -12.49 -23.42 23.44
CA ILE A 39 -13.76 -22.68 23.48
C ILE A 39 -14.84 -23.50 24.18
N GLU A 40 -15.04 -24.74 23.75
CA GLU A 40 -16.05 -25.65 24.31
C GLU A 40 -15.82 -25.83 25.82
N LYS A 41 -14.62 -26.26 26.21
CA LYS A 41 -14.27 -26.54 27.61
C LYS A 41 -14.31 -25.30 28.50
N LEU A 42 -13.89 -24.12 28.02
CA LEU A 42 -13.96 -22.89 28.80
C LEU A 42 -15.38 -22.37 28.93
N THR A 43 -16.22 -22.55 27.91
CA THR A 43 -17.62 -22.14 27.95
C THR A 43 -18.39 -23.00 28.95
N GLU A 44 -18.19 -24.33 28.90
CA GLU A 44 -18.73 -25.29 29.87
C GLU A 44 -18.25 -24.95 31.30
N PHE A 45 -16.93 -24.79 31.48
CA PHE A 45 -16.30 -24.44 32.76
C PHE A 45 -16.88 -23.16 33.40
N LEU A 46 -17.05 -22.11 32.61
CA LEU A 46 -17.61 -20.84 33.09
C LEU A 46 -19.10 -20.95 33.46
N LYS A 47 -19.86 -21.82 32.78
CA LYS A 47 -21.28 -22.08 33.04
C LYS A 47 -21.46 -22.91 34.31
N GLU A 48 -20.68 -23.95 34.49
CA GLU A 48 -20.79 -24.87 35.63
C GLU A 48 -20.22 -24.27 36.93
N ASN A 49 -19.34 -23.29 36.85
CA ASN A 49 -18.68 -22.71 37.99
C ASN A 49 -19.08 -21.22 38.24
N PRO A 50 -20.30 -20.92 38.62
CA PRO A 50 -20.77 -19.53 38.81
C PRO A 50 -20.11 -18.82 40.00
N LYS A 51 -19.46 -19.52 40.90
CA LYS A 51 -18.79 -18.97 42.11
C LYS A 51 -17.28 -18.91 42.02
N LEU A 52 -16.70 -18.96 40.80
CA LEU A 52 -15.24 -18.84 40.60
C LEU A 52 -14.64 -17.59 41.28
N ARG A 53 -13.43 -17.71 41.78
CA ARG A 53 -12.61 -16.57 42.22
C ARG A 53 -12.50 -15.56 41.07
N ARG A 54 -12.54 -14.26 41.39
CA ARG A 54 -12.53 -13.21 40.36
C ARG A 54 -11.37 -13.32 39.36
N ASN A 55 -10.17 -13.69 39.85
CA ASN A 55 -9.01 -13.79 38.97
C ASN A 55 -9.11 -15.01 38.05
N ASP A 56 -9.55 -16.17 38.55
CA ASP A 56 -9.70 -17.38 37.73
C ASP A 56 -10.74 -17.18 36.64
N ARG A 57 -11.86 -16.51 36.98
CA ARG A 57 -12.89 -16.09 36.04
C ARG A 57 -12.33 -15.13 34.98
N ALA A 58 -11.52 -14.16 35.38
CA ALA A 58 -10.89 -13.21 34.47
C ALA A 58 -9.95 -13.91 33.50
N GLU A 59 -9.12 -14.85 33.99
CA GLU A 59 -8.19 -15.65 33.19
C GLU A 59 -8.94 -16.59 32.22
N ALA A 60 -10.02 -17.22 32.66
CA ALA A 60 -10.87 -18.05 31.82
C ALA A 60 -11.48 -17.22 30.65
N TYR A 61 -12.06 -16.07 30.94
CA TYR A 61 -12.57 -15.17 29.92
C TYR A 61 -11.49 -14.61 29.00
N ALA A 62 -10.29 -14.30 29.52
CA ALA A 62 -9.18 -13.82 28.69
C ALA A 62 -8.69 -14.91 27.72
N THR A 63 -8.62 -16.15 28.22
CA THR A 63 -8.22 -17.31 27.41
C THR A 63 -9.29 -17.64 26.36
N LEU A 64 -10.55 -17.59 26.74
CA LEU A 64 -11.69 -17.74 25.82
C LEU A 64 -11.71 -16.64 24.75
N GLY A 65 -11.46 -15.39 25.14
CA GLY A 65 -11.34 -14.29 24.20
C GLY A 65 -10.20 -14.49 23.19
N GLN A 66 -9.07 -15.01 23.62
CA GLN A 66 -7.97 -15.34 22.70
C GLN A 66 -8.36 -16.50 21.75
N ALA A 67 -9.05 -17.52 22.25
CA ALA A 67 -9.55 -18.63 21.44
C ALA A 67 -10.49 -18.13 20.33
N TYR A 68 -11.42 -17.25 20.68
CA TYR A 68 -12.34 -16.63 19.71
C TYR A 68 -11.61 -15.74 18.71
N ILE A 69 -10.57 -14.99 19.12
CA ILE A 69 -9.74 -14.22 18.17
C ILE A 69 -9.07 -15.15 17.16
N ASN A 70 -8.51 -16.28 17.62
CA ASN A 70 -7.85 -17.26 16.76
C ASN A 70 -8.81 -17.87 15.73
N GLN A 71 -10.10 -17.99 16.09
CA GLN A 71 -11.16 -18.48 15.20
C GLN A 71 -11.88 -17.34 14.44
N GLU A 72 -11.38 -16.10 14.49
CA GLU A 72 -11.97 -14.90 13.88
C GLU A 72 -13.43 -14.62 14.31
N GLN A 73 -13.86 -15.21 15.42
CA GLN A 73 -15.17 -14.98 16.02
C GLN A 73 -15.14 -13.69 16.87
N TYR A 74 -15.00 -12.56 16.20
CA TYR A 74 -14.74 -11.26 16.84
C TYR A 74 -15.85 -10.78 17.80
N PRO A 75 -17.16 -11.02 17.54
CA PRO A 75 -18.20 -10.67 18.49
C PRO A 75 -18.02 -11.34 19.84
N GLN A 76 -17.87 -12.65 19.84
CA GLN A 76 -17.68 -13.46 21.05
C GLN A 76 -16.35 -13.12 21.76
N ALA A 77 -15.30 -12.85 20.96
CA ALA A 77 -14.01 -12.41 21.48
C ALA A 77 -14.10 -11.09 22.24
N ALA A 78 -14.83 -10.11 21.69
CA ALA A 78 -15.02 -8.80 22.30
C ALA A 78 -15.74 -8.93 23.66
N ASP A 79 -16.84 -9.67 23.70
CA ASP A 79 -17.62 -9.92 24.92
C ASP A 79 -16.80 -10.67 25.99
N ALA A 80 -16.06 -11.69 25.58
CA ALA A 80 -15.19 -12.43 26.49
C ALA A 80 -14.11 -11.52 27.09
N LEU A 81 -13.41 -10.72 26.27
CA LEU A 81 -12.38 -9.80 26.76
C LEU A 81 -12.96 -8.67 27.61
N TYR A 82 -14.15 -8.16 27.27
CA TYR A 82 -14.85 -7.19 28.12
C TYR A 82 -15.12 -7.77 29.51
N ASN A 83 -15.60 -9.01 29.57
CA ASN A 83 -15.82 -9.73 30.84
C ASN A 83 -14.51 -10.01 31.58
N ALA A 84 -13.43 -10.35 30.88
CA ALA A 84 -12.10 -10.47 31.50
C ALA A 84 -11.69 -9.15 32.18
N GLY A 85 -11.90 -8.01 31.53
CA GLY A 85 -11.67 -6.69 32.09
C GLY A 85 -12.54 -6.38 33.32
N LYS A 86 -13.80 -6.84 33.34
CA LYS A 86 -14.73 -6.68 34.46
C LYS A 86 -14.27 -7.43 35.72
N TYR A 87 -13.73 -8.62 35.57
CA TYR A 87 -13.40 -9.50 36.69
C TYR A 87 -11.96 -9.36 37.18
N THR A 88 -10.99 -9.01 36.34
CA THR A 88 -9.58 -8.91 36.77
C THR A 88 -9.35 -7.83 37.82
N ARG A 89 -8.51 -8.15 38.83
CA ARG A 89 -8.07 -7.18 39.86
C ARG A 89 -6.88 -6.36 39.38
N ASN A 90 -6.09 -6.89 38.47
CA ASN A 90 -4.93 -6.19 37.91
C ASN A 90 -5.39 -5.04 37.01
N LYS A 91 -5.09 -3.80 37.40
CA LYS A 91 -5.54 -2.59 36.69
C LYS A 91 -4.92 -2.43 35.32
N ALA A 92 -3.66 -2.86 35.14
CA ALA A 92 -3.00 -2.81 33.86
C ALA A 92 -3.62 -3.80 32.87
N LEU A 93 -3.86 -5.05 33.30
CA LEU A 93 -4.57 -6.05 32.49
C LEU A 93 -6.02 -5.64 32.20
N ARG A 94 -6.69 -5.02 33.17
CA ARG A 94 -8.04 -4.48 32.98
C ARG A 94 -8.10 -3.49 31.84
N GLY A 95 -7.19 -2.52 31.85
CA GLY A 95 -7.08 -1.53 30.77
C GLY A 95 -6.81 -2.21 29.42
N ARG A 96 -5.90 -3.18 29.39
CA ARG A 96 -5.55 -3.92 28.17
C ARG A 96 -6.74 -4.74 27.61
N TYR A 97 -7.46 -5.46 28.47
CA TYR A 97 -8.61 -6.27 28.04
C TYR A 97 -9.74 -5.38 27.48
N TYR A 98 -10.10 -4.30 28.16
CA TYR A 98 -11.07 -3.34 27.64
C TYR A 98 -10.62 -2.70 26.35
N PHE A 99 -9.33 -2.41 26.21
CA PHE A 99 -8.79 -1.81 24.98
C PHE A 99 -8.91 -2.75 23.79
N ILE A 100 -8.53 -4.03 23.94
CA ILE A 100 -8.66 -5.02 22.88
C ILE A 100 -10.14 -5.27 22.55
N ALA A 101 -11.00 -5.39 23.58
CA ALA A 101 -12.44 -5.50 23.36
C ALA A 101 -13.00 -4.31 22.56
N ALA A 102 -12.59 -3.09 22.90
CA ALA A 102 -13.00 -1.88 22.19
C ALA A 102 -12.57 -1.90 20.71
N GLN A 103 -11.33 -2.33 20.44
CA GLN A 103 -10.82 -2.48 19.05
C GLN A 103 -11.62 -3.54 18.26
N LEU A 104 -12.02 -4.64 18.93
CA LEU A 104 -12.82 -5.67 18.29
C LEU A 104 -14.25 -5.19 18.00
N TYR A 105 -14.88 -4.44 18.92
CA TYR A 105 -16.17 -3.79 18.66
C TYR A 105 -16.05 -2.76 17.51
N GLU A 106 -15.00 -1.96 17.50
CA GLU A 106 -14.73 -0.99 16.42
C GLU A 106 -14.59 -1.70 15.06
N LYS A 107 -13.86 -2.83 15.00
CA LYS A 107 -13.70 -3.66 13.79
C LYS A 107 -15.04 -4.20 13.26
N GLN A 108 -16.01 -4.40 14.15
CA GLN A 108 -17.37 -4.88 13.82
C GLN A 108 -18.37 -3.73 13.58
N HIS A 109 -17.89 -2.49 13.53
CA HIS A 109 -18.73 -1.29 13.42
C HIS A 109 -19.73 -1.08 14.55
N GLN A 110 -19.54 -1.74 15.71
CA GLN A 110 -20.35 -1.57 16.93
C GLN A 110 -19.85 -0.35 17.71
N LYS A 111 -20.13 0.85 17.21
CA LYS A 111 -19.56 2.11 17.71
C LYS A 111 -19.88 2.36 19.19
N ASP A 112 -21.13 2.13 19.61
CA ASP A 112 -21.55 2.39 20.98
C ASP A 112 -20.82 1.48 21.98
N SER A 113 -20.72 0.18 21.68
CA SER A 113 -19.97 -0.77 22.50
C SER A 113 -18.48 -0.44 22.55
N ALA A 114 -17.91 -0.03 21.41
CA ALA A 114 -16.53 0.41 21.32
C ALA A 114 -16.29 1.67 22.18
N GLU A 115 -17.14 2.69 22.08
CA GLU A 115 -17.06 3.91 22.90
C GLU A 115 -17.08 3.59 24.39
N VAL A 116 -18.05 2.78 24.84
CA VAL A 116 -18.18 2.37 26.26
C VAL A 116 -16.93 1.62 26.72
N ALA A 117 -16.39 0.72 25.91
CA ALA A 117 -15.20 -0.04 26.26
C ALA A 117 -13.96 0.86 26.32
N PHE A 118 -13.75 1.78 25.36
CA PHE A 118 -12.68 2.79 25.41
C PHE A 118 -12.81 3.70 26.63
N GLU A 119 -14.02 4.11 27.00
CA GLU A 119 -14.26 4.90 28.19
C GLU A 119 -13.86 4.17 29.47
N LYS A 120 -14.09 2.84 29.55
CA LYS A 120 -13.58 2.01 30.67
C LYS A 120 -12.06 2.03 30.76
N VAL A 121 -11.35 2.10 29.64
CA VAL A 121 -9.89 2.27 29.61
C VAL A 121 -9.50 3.65 30.12
N VAL A 122 -10.12 4.70 29.60
CA VAL A 122 -9.84 6.09 29.98
C VAL A 122 -10.04 6.31 31.48
N LYS A 123 -11.08 5.72 32.09
CA LYS A 123 -11.35 5.78 33.53
C LYS A 123 -10.26 5.15 34.40
N GLN A 124 -9.34 4.31 33.83
CA GLN A 124 -8.20 3.78 34.61
C GLN A 124 -7.12 4.85 34.86
N ASN A 125 -7.06 5.87 34.03
CA ASN A 125 -6.16 7.03 34.13
C ASN A 125 -4.68 6.64 34.34
N TRP A 126 -4.05 7.08 35.44
CA TRP A 126 -2.63 6.82 35.75
C TRP A 126 -2.31 5.36 36.11
N LYS A 127 -3.28 4.49 36.20
CA LYS A 127 -3.15 3.08 36.58
C LYS A 127 -2.78 2.18 35.40
N ILE A 128 -2.66 2.75 34.19
CA ILE A 128 -2.32 2.07 32.94
C ILE A 128 -1.23 2.85 32.20
N PRO A 129 -0.48 2.19 31.29
CA PRO A 129 0.50 2.86 30.47
C PRO A 129 -0.08 4.06 29.72
N ARG A 130 0.62 5.18 29.72
CA ARG A 130 0.13 6.43 29.11
C ARG A 130 -0.20 6.29 27.63
N LYS A 131 0.59 5.51 26.89
CA LYS A 131 0.30 5.17 25.50
C LYS A 131 -1.11 4.60 25.33
N LEU A 132 -1.45 3.60 26.14
CA LEU A 132 -2.75 2.93 26.08
C LEU A 132 -3.90 3.90 26.41
N TRP A 133 -3.68 4.83 27.35
CA TRP A 133 -4.68 5.84 27.70
C TRP A 133 -4.92 6.83 26.56
N VAL A 134 -3.86 7.35 25.91
CA VAL A 134 -3.98 8.28 24.78
C VAL A 134 -4.63 7.60 23.58
N GLU A 135 -4.25 6.38 23.28
CA GLU A 135 -4.86 5.57 22.21
C GLU A 135 -6.37 5.30 22.47
N ALA A 136 -6.73 5.09 23.76
CA ALA A 136 -8.12 4.93 24.13
C ALA A 136 -8.94 6.23 23.99
N GLN A 137 -8.35 7.40 24.28
CA GLN A 137 -8.97 8.69 23.99
C GLN A 137 -9.24 8.88 22.50
N ALA A 138 -8.26 8.53 21.67
CA ALA A 138 -8.41 8.56 20.22
C ALA A 138 -9.47 7.58 19.73
N GLY A 139 -9.49 6.35 20.28
CA GLY A 139 -10.53 5.35 19.99
C GLY A 139 -11.93 5.81 20.37
N LYS A 140 -12.09 6.40 21.56
CA LYS A 140 -13.35 6.99 22.00
C LYS A 140 -13.81 8.08 21.02
N ALA A 141 -12.91 8.98 20.62
CA ALA A 141 -13.23 10.06 19.68
C ALA A 141 -13.70 9.54 18.30
N ARG A 142 -13.12 8.46 17.81
CA ARG A 142 -13.51 7.88 16.51
C ARG A 142 -14.90 7.22 16.53
N ASN A 143 -15.29 6.69 17.68
CA ASN A 143 -16.53 5.93 17.80
C ASN A 143 -17.71 6.76 18.32
N LYS A 144 -17.44 7.89 18.99
CA LYS A 144 -18.49 8.77 19.49
C LYS A 144 -19.14 9.57 18.36
N THR A 145 -20.48 9.59 18.35
CA THR A 145 -21.25 10.53 17.54
C THR A 145 -21.39 11.83 18.32
N PHE A 146 -20.78 12.90 17.80
CA PHE A 146 -20.76 14.20 18.46
C PHE A 146 -21.90 15.11 17.95
N THR A 147 -22.55 15.83 18.86
CA THR A 147 -23.25 17.06 18.49
C THR A 147 -22.22 18.16 18.16
N PRO A 148 -22.58 19.24 17.46
CA PRO A 148 -21.65 20.34 17.19
C PRO A 148 -21.00 20.92 18.46
N GLU A 149 -21.77 21.08 19.53
CA GLU A 149 -21.33 21.62 20.82
C GLU A 149 -20.35 20.65 21.49
N GLU A 150 -20.69 19.39 21.61
CA GLU A 150 -19.82 18.34 22.17
C GLU A 150 -18.52 18.21 21.38
N LYS A 151 -18.58 18.34 20.04
CA LYS A 151 -17.40 18.32 19.18
C LYS A 151 -16.47 19.50 19.49
N ALA A 152 -17.02 20.70 19.66
CA ALA A 152 -16.24 21.89 20.00
C ALA A 152 -15.59 21.75 21.38
N GLU A 153 -16.30 21.23 22.39
CA GLU A 153 -15.77 20.94 23.72
C GLU A 153 -14.65 19.89 23.67
N PHE A 154 -14.84 18.84 22.89
CA PHE A 154 -13.83 17.79 22.76
C PHE A 154 -12.57 18.27 22.02
N LEU A 155 -12.70 19.10 21.00
CA LEU A 155 -11.57 19.74 20.33
C LEU A 155 -10.80 20.67 21.30
N ALA A 156 -11.51 21.43 22.14
CA ALA A 156 -10.89 22.23 23.17
C ALA A 156 -10.16 21.36 24.22
N TYR A 157 -10.72 20.21 24.58
CA TYR A 157 -10.08 19.24 25.44
C TYR A 157 -8.83 18.64 24.80
N LEU A 158 -8.84 18.26 23.53
CA LEU A 158 -7.65 17.77 22.81
C LEU A 158 -6.53 18.80 22.84
N ARG A 159 -6.82 20.10 22.60
CA ARG A 159 -5.81 21.18 22.69
C ARG A 159 -5.18 21.25 24.09
N LYS A 160 -5.95 21.02 25.16
CA LYS A 160 -5.42 20.93 26.52
C LYS A 160 -4.49 19.74 26.70
N LEU A 161 -4.81 18.59 26.07
CA LEU A 161 -3.95 17.41 26.11
C LEU A 161 -2.65 17.62 25.34
N GLU A 162 -2.72 18.24 24.16
CA GLU A 162 -1.58 18.57 23.29
C GLU A 162 -0.53 19.45 24.02
N ASN A 163 -0.99 20.37 24.86
CA ASN A 163 -0.13 21.29 25.60
C ASN A 163 0.49 20.69 26.89
N ARG A 164 0.08 19.49 27.30
CA ARG A 164 0.63 18.85 28.50
C ARG A 164 1.93 18.12 28.20
N TYR A 165 2.95 18.36 29.03
CA TYR A 165 4.27 17.74 28.91
C TYR A 165 4.22 16.21 28.89
N GLU A 166 3.38 15.60 29.70
CA GLU A 166 3.20 14.15 29.80
C GLU A 166 2.71 13.48 28.51
N HIS A 167 2.14 14.25 27.56
CA HIS A 167 1.68 13.74 26.27
C HIS A 167 2.62 14.03 25.10
N LYS A 168 3.76 14.68 25.35
CA LYS A 168 4.70 15.10 24.31
C LYS A 168 5.14 13.95 23.39
N ASN A 169 5.24 12.72 23.91
CA ASN A 169 5.62 11.55 23.14
C ASN A 169 4.46 10.92 22.36
N TYR A 170 3.25 11.46 22.47
CA TYR A 170 2.03 10.95 21.86
C TYR A 170 1.28 12.02 21.09
N LEU A 171 1.96 13.13 20.75
CA LEU A 171 1.39 14.22 19.95
C LEU A 171 0.99 13.75 18.56
N ASP A 172 1.66 12.77 18.02
CA ASP A 172 1.31 12.11 16.76
C ASP A 172 -0.12 11.58 16.76
N VAL A 173 -0.52 10.87 17.83
CA VAL A 173 -1.87 10.31 18.00
C VAL A 173 -2.89 11.42 18.26
N LEU A 174 -2.55 12.42 19.09
CA LEU A 174 -3.46 13.52 19.41
C LEU A 174 -3.76 14.39 18.18
N TYR A 175 -2.73 14.79 17.43
CA TYR A 175 -2.91 15.57 16.19
C TYR A 175 -3.66 14.78 15.11
N TYR A 176 -3.38 13.49 14.97
CA TYR A 176 -4.15 12.63 14.07
C TYR A 176 -5.63 12.60 14.45
N THR A 177 -5.93 12.46 15.74
CA THR A 177 -7.30 12.44 16.25
C THR A 177 -8.01 13.78 16.00
N HIS A 178 -7.31 14.89 16.22
CA HIS A 178 -7.79 16.24 15.95
C HIS A 178 -8.15 16.40 14.47
N ALA A 179 -7.25 15.96 13.56
CA ALA A 179 -7.46 15.99 12.12
C ALA A 179 -8.68 15.16 11.69
N GLU A 180 -8.84 13.94 12.24
CA GLU A 180 -10.00 13.06 11.93
C GLU A 180 -11.34 13.72 12.28
N LEU A 181 -11.39 14.50 13.36
CA LEU A 181 -12.61 15.22 13.75
C LEU A 181 -12.90 16.42 12.84
N LEU A 182 -11.86 17.04 12.23
CA LEU A 182 -12.00 18.23 11.40
C LEU A 182 -12.10 17.95 9.90
N LYS A 183 -11.74 16.75 9.44
CA LYS A 183 -11.56 16.43 8.02
C LYS A 183 -12.76 16.72 7.11
N ASN A 184 -13.98 16.63 7.64
CA ASN A 184 -15.18 16.85 6.85
C ASN A 184 -15.58 18.33 6.80
N ASP A 185 -15.36 19.09 7.88
CA ASP A 185 -15.83 20.45 8.02
C ASP A 185 -14.76 21.49 7.69
N GLN A 186 -13.49 21.19 8.05
CA GLN A 186 -12.37 22.12 7.95
C GLN A 186 -11.15 21.43 7.31
N LYS A 187 -11.27 21.05 6.02
CA LYS A 187 -10.26 20.25 5.30
C LYS A 187 -8.83 20.86 5.35
N ILE A 188 -8.70 22.18 5.25
CA ILE A 188 -7.38 22.85 5.29
C ILE A 188 -6.75 22.67 6.67
N VAL A 189 -7.51 22.93 7.75
CA VAL A 189 -7.02 22.80 9.12
C VAL A 189 -6.70 21.33 9.44
N ALA A 190 -7.53 20.40 8.98
CA ALA A 190 -7.27 18.97 9.12
C ALA A 190 -5.97 18.55 8.42
N THR A 191 -5.68 19.08 7.24
CA THR A 191 -4.41 18.85 6.53
C THR A 191 -3.21 19.27 7.37
N ASP A 192 -3.27 20.42 8.04
CA ASP A 192 -2.18 20.88 8.90
C ASP A 192 -2.00 20.00 10.15
N TYR A 193 -3.08 19.53 10.75
CA TYR A 193 -3.02 18.59 11.87
C TYR A 193 -2.47 17.23 11.46
N TYR A 194 -2.80 16.69 10.28
CA TYR A 194 -2.16 15.47 9.77
C TYR A 194 -0.66 15.66 9.55
N ARG A 195 -0.23 16.81 9.00
CA ARG A 195 1.20 17.15 8.86
C ARG A 195 1.90 17.25 10.22
N GLN A 196 1.26 17.87 11.21
CA GLN A 196 1.78 17.91 12.58
C GLN A 196 1.87 16.51 13.21
N SER A 197 0.89 15.64 12.96
CA SER A 197 0.95 14.24 13.37
C SER A 197 2.18 13.54 12.79
N LEU A 198 2.42 13.67 11.48
CA LEU A 198 3.58 13.10 10.80
C LEU A 198 4.91 13.66 11.33
N HIS A 199 4.97 14.97 11.57
CA HIS A 199 6.17 15.65 12.07
C HIS A 199 6.56 15.18 13.49
N ASN A 200 5.57 14.91 14.35
CA ASN A 200 5.78 14.46 15.73
C ASN A 200 5.89 12.94 15.86
N ASN A 201 5.64 12.19 14.78
CA ASN A 201 5.66 10.74 14.78
C ASN A 201 7.09 10.21 14.58
N LYS A 202 7.65 9.54 15.61
CA LYS A 202 8.99 8.95 15.55
C LYS A 202 8.96 7.54 14.94
N ASP A 203 8.22 6.62 15.58
CA ASP A 203 8.33 5.18 15.33
C ASP A 203 6.98 4.48 15.08
N ASN A 204 5.88 5.23 15.02
CA ASN A 204 4.54 4.67 14.81
C ASN A 204 4.22 4.57 13.30
N ASN A 205 4.85 3.62 12.62
CA ASN A 205 4.67 3.42 11.18
C ASN A 205 3.20 3.19 10.76
N PRO A 206 2.37 2.40 11.50
CA PRO A 206 0.96 2.28 11.16
C PRO A 206 0.20 3.60 11.17
N LEU A 207 0.53 4.51 12.09
CA LEU A 207 -0.09 5.84 12.13
C LEU A 207 0.41 6.74 11.01
N LYS A 208 1.71 6.65 10.64
CA LYS A 208 2.25 7.35 9.46
C LYS A 208 1.50 6.93 8.19
N ALA A 209 1.35 5.62 7.97
CA ALA A 209 0.60 5.09 6.85
C ALA A 209 -0.83 5.66 6.80
N LYS A 210 -1.55 5.63 7.93
CA LYS A 210 -2.91 6.20 8.02
C LYS A 210 -2.94 7.69 7.73
N ALA A 211 -2.01 8.48 8.28
CA ALA A 211 -1.97 9.91 8.06
C ALA A 211 -1.67 10.27 6.60
N HIS A 212 -0.71 9.57 5.96
CA HIS A 212 -0.45 9.74 4.54
C HIS A 212 -1.65 9.31 3.67
N THR A 213 -2.33 8.21 4.00
CA THR A 213 -3.55 7.79 3.30
C THR A 213 -4.63 8.88 3.39
N ARG A 214 -4.86 9.45 4.58
CA ARG A 214 -5.84 10.55 4.75
C ARG A 214 -5.47 11.81 4.00
N LEU A 215 -4.19 12.17 4.00
CA LEU A 215 -3.71 13.29 3.20
C LEU A 215 -3.91 13.03 1.70
N SER A 216 -3.62 11.81 1.22
CA SER A 216 -3.86 11.49 -0.19
C SER A 216 -5.33 11.61 -0.58
N GLU A 217 -6.26 11.20 0.28
CA GLU A 217 -7.70 11.35 0.08
C GLU A 217 -8.10 12.84 0.01
N LEU A 218 -7.61 13.67 0.94
CA LEU A 218 -7.88 15.11 0.95
C LEU A 218 -7.34 15.81 -0.29
N PHE A 219 -6.13 15.47 -0.72
CA PHE A 219 -5.55 16.03 -1.95
C PHE A 219 -6.27 15.55 -3.21
N PHE A 220 -6.70 14.29 -3.23
CA PHE A 220 -7.53 13.75 -4.32
C PHE A 220 -8.86 14.50 -4.43
N ASP A 221 -9.56 14.72 -3.33
CA ASP A 221 -10.80 15.49 -3.28
C ASP A 221 -10.61 16.94 -3.76
N GLN A 222 -9.43 17.52 -3.52
CA GLN A 222 -9.06 18.86 -3.99
C GLN A 222 -8.56 18.85 -5.44
N LYS A 223 -8.58 17.70 -6.12
CA LYS A 223 -8.07 17.50 -7.47
C LYS A 223 -6.56 17.82 -7.61
N ASP A 224 -5.81 17.80 -6.50
CA ASP A 224 -4.35 17.84 -6.50
C ASP A 224 -3.78 16.44 -6.58
N TYR A 225 -3.74 15.91 -7.79
CA TYR A 225 -3.31 14.52 -8.05
C TYR A 225 -1.81 14.30 -7.80
N ILE A 226 -1.00 15.35 -7.89
CA ILE A 226 0.43 15.26 -7.52
C ILE A 226 0.56 15.01 -6.02
N GLY A 227 -0.11 15.84 -5.21
CA GLY A 227 -0.12 15.66 -3.76
C GLY A 227 -0.69 14.31 -3.35
N ALA A 228 -1.79 13.89 -3.96
CA ALA A 228 -2.40 12.58 -3.71
C ALA A 228 -1.43 11.44 -4.03
N TYR A 229 -0.77 11.48 -5.19
CA TYR A 229 0.23 10.49 -5.59
C TYR A 229 1.40 10.41 -4.61
N GLN A 230 1.99 11.55 -4.25
CA GLN A 230 3.14 11.62 -3.33
C GLN A 230 2.81 11.03 -1.95
N HIS A 231 1.61 11.29 -1.45
CA HIS A 231 1.17 10.74 -0.18
C HIS A 231 0.87 9.23 -0.27
N LEU A 232 0.32 8.72 -1.38
CA LEU A 232 0.17 7.27 -1.58
C LEU A 232 1.54 6.56 -1.67
N ASP A 233 2.50 7.15 -2.35
CA ASP A 233 3.86 6.62 -2.43
C ASP A 233 4.52 6.59 -1.05
N SER A 234 4.38 7.67 -0.27
CA SER A 234 4.81 7.70 1.12
C SER A 234 4.08 6.66 2.00
N THR A 235 2.80 6.37 1.74
CA THR A 235 2.05 5.34 2.47
C THR A 235 2.69 3.96 2.28
N LEU A 236 3.09 3.63 1.06
CA LEU A 236 3.70 2.33 0.72
C LEU A 236 5.00 2.06 1.49
N THR A 237 5.77 3.10 1.85
CA THR A 237 7.00 2.92 2.64
C THR A 237 6.74 2.46 4.08
N TYR A 238 5.50 2.56 4.58
CA TYR A 238 5.13 2.23 5.96
C TYR A 238 4.21 1.01 6.09
N ILE A 239 3.74 0.45 4.97
CA ILE A 239 2.91 -0.75 4.95
C ILE A 239 3.75 -1.95 4.48
N PRO A 240 3.68 -3.12 5.14
CA PRO A 240 4.39 -4.32 4.69
C PRO A 240 3.98 -4.73 3.27
N GLU A 241 4.96 -5.05 2.42
CA GLU A 241 4.78 -5.30 0.99
C GLU A 241 3.82 -6.47 0.67
N ASN A 242 3.80 -7.51 1.51
CA ASN A 242 3.00 -8.72 1.29
C ASN A 242 1.58 -8.63 1.87
N THR A 243 1.00 -7.43 1.99
CA THR A 243 -0.35 -7.24 2.54
C THR A 243 -1.34 -6.81 1.46
N PHE A 244 -2.62 -7.16 1.65
CA PHE A 244 -3.71 -6.65 0.80
C PHE A 244 -3.79 -5.12 0.80
N GLU A 245 -3.49 -4.50 1.94
CA GLU A 245 -3.48 -3.05 2.08
C GLU A 245 -2.40 -2.43 1.19
N HIS A 246 -1.19 -3.00 1.15
CA HIS A 246 -0.12 -2.57 0.26
C HIS A 246 -0.52 -2.67 -1.22
N LEU A 247 -1.09 -3.81 -1.64
CA LEU A 247 -1.56 -4.00 -3.00
C LEU A 247 -2.66 -3.00 -3.38
N TYR A 248 -3.59 -2.72 -2.46
CA TYR A 248 -4.66 -1.77 -2.68
C TYR A 248 -4.13 -0.34 -2.84
N VAL A 249 -3.22 0.10 -1.97
CA VAL A 249 -2.61 1.43 -2.03
C VAL A 249 -1.74 1.55 -3.28
N ARG A 250 -0.96 0.52 -3.62
CA ARG A 250 -0.15 0.46 -4.85
C ARG A 250 -1.01 0.66 -6.10
N ARG A 251 -2.12 -0.05 -6.21
CA ARG A 251 -3.06 0.13 -7.34
C ARG A 251 -3.60 1.57 -7.42
N LYS A 252 -3.95 2.17 -6.29
CA LYS A 252 -4.38 3.57 -6.26
C LYS A 252 -3.28 4.51 -6.72
N ARG A 253 -2.04 4.33 -6.24
CA ARG A 253 -0.89 5.11 -6.66
C ARG A 253 -0.63 4.98 -8.15
N ASP A 254 -0.56 3.77 -8.66
CA ASP A 254 -0.26 3.47 -10.06
C ASP A 254 -1.34 4.05 -11.00
N ASN A 255 -2.58 4.06 -10.57
CA ASN A 255 -3.67 4.72 -11.30
C ASN A 255 -3.50 6.23 -11.42
N LEU A 256 -2.84 6.87 -10.48
CA LEU A 256 -2.57 8.32 -10.47
C LEU A 256 -1.23 8.68 -11.11
N ALA A 257 -0.32 7.71 -11.28
CA ALA A 257 1.06 7.96 -11.68
C ALA A 257 1.16 8.80 -12.96
N LYS A 258 0.44 8.39 -14.01
CA LYS A 258 0.51 9.11 -15.31
C LYS A 258 -0.06 10.52 -15.22
N ILE A 259 -1.15 10.73 -14.49
CA ILE A 259 -1.71 12.08 -14.30
C ILE A 259 -0.76 12.95 -13.47
N ALA A 260 -0.21 12.41 -12.38
CA ALA A 260 0.72 13.16 -11.54
C ALA A 260 1.98 13.57 -12.31
N GLU A 261 2.50 12.68 -13.16
CA GLU A 261 3.62 12.96 -14.06
C GLU A 261 3.29 14.09 -15.02
N LEU A 262 2.17 13.99 -15.74
CA LEU A 262 1.76 15.01 -16.72
C LEU A 262 1.46 16.36 -16.07
N GLU A 263 0.76 16.37 -14.94
CA GLU A 263 0.51 17.62 -14.17
C GLU A 263 1.83 18.24 -13.67
N TYR A 264 2.80 17.40 -13.26
CA TYR A 264 4.12 17.89 -12.89
C TYR A 264 4.84 18.52 -14.08
N VAL A 265 4.81 17.89 -15.27
CA VAL A 265 5.38 18.46 -16.50
C VAL A 265 4.75 19.80 -16.83
N VAL A 266 3.44 19.92 -16.75
CA VAL A 266 2.72 21.18 -16.98
C VAL A 266 3.14 22.26 -15.98
N ARG A 267 3.11 21.96 -14.67
CA ARG A 267 3.49 22.92 -13.61
C ARG A 267 4.94 23.36 -13.74
N LYS A 268 5.86 22.44 -14.03
CA LYS A 268 7.28 22.73 -14.24
C LYS A 268 7.47 23.66 -15.43
N ASN A 269 6.91 23.31 -16.59
CA ASN A 269 7.07 24.10 -17.82
C ASN A 269 6.40 25.47 -17.69
N ASP A 270 5.23 25.55 -17.05
CA ASP A 270 4.57 26.85 -16.76
C ASP A 270 5.42 27.75 -15.87
N SER A 271 6.04 27.17 -14.82
CA SER A 271 6.92 27.94 -13.93
C SER A 271 8.12 28.48 -14.68
N VAL A 272 8.78 27.66 -15.50
CA VAL A 272 9.91 28.09 -16.33
C VAL A 272 9.49 29.15 -17.34
N LEU A 273 8.40 28.92 -18.09
CA LEU A 273 7.90 29.86 -19.09
C LEU A 273 7.48 31.21 -18.48
N LYS A 274 6.89 31.18 -17.26
CA LYS A 274 6.56 32.40 -16.52
C LYS A 274 7.81 33.24 -16.24
N VAL A 275 8.89 32.59 -15.75
CA VAL A 275 10.13 33.30 -15.44
C VAL A 275 10.83 33.76 -16.70
N VAL A 276 10.86 32.98 -17.77
CA VAL A 276 11.47 33.34 -19.06
C VAL A 276 10.81 34.60 -19.67
N ARG A 277 9.51 34.79 -19.48
CA ARG A 277 8.76 35.98 -19.96
C ARG A 277 8.96 37.23 -19.13
N MET A 278 9.58 37.14 -17.95
CA MET A 278 9.86 38.31 -17.11
C MET A 278 11.06 39.10 -17.66
N PRO A 279 11.15 40.40 -17.47
CA PRO A 279 12.36 41.18 -17.70
C PRO A 279 13.55 40.65 -16.88
N GLU A 280 14.77 40.82 -17.36
CA GLU A 280 15.97 40.29 -16.73
C GLU A 280 16.14 40.73 -15.26
N THR A 281 15.83 41.97 -14.96
CA THR A 281 15.87 42.54 -13.61
C THR A 281 14.89 41.88 -12.66
N GLU A 282 13.67 41.55 -13.15
CA GLU A 282 12.66 40.86 -12.39
C GLU A 282 13.02 39.40 -12.16
N ARG A 283 13.65 38.70 -13.14
CA ARG A 283 14.13 37.32 -12.98
C ARG A 283 15.16 37.21 -11.86
N ARG A 284 16.13 38.16 -11.81
CA ARG A 284 17.10 38.19 -10.72
C ARG A 284 16.44 38.41 -9.37
N THR A 285 15.51 39.37 -9.28
CA THR A 285 14.77 39.62 -8.05
C THR A 285 13.92 38.41 -7.62
N TYR A 286 13.32 37.69 -8.56
CA TYR A 286 12.54 36.49 -8.31
C TYR A 286 13.40 35.40 -7.69
N TYR A 287 14.57 35.07 -8.28
CA TYR A 287 15.47 34.06 -7.76
C TYR A 287 16.16 34.50 -6.46
N GLN A 288 16.45 35.78 -6.29
CA GLN A 288 16.98 36.27 -5.01
C GLN A 288 15.97 36.05 -3.89
N LYS A 289 14.69 36.40 -4.09
CA LYS A 289 13.63 36.14 -3.11
C LYS A 289 13.48 34.65 -2.83
N HIS A 290 13.63 33.80 -3.83
CA HIS A 290 13.59 32.33 -3.66
C HIS A 290 14.75 31.85 -2.78
N ILE A 291 15.97 32.29 -3.06
CA ILE A 291 17.17 31.98 -2.27
C ILE A 291 17.02 32.47 -0.83
N ASP A 292 16.58 33.71 -0.64
CA ASP A 292 16.36 34.29 0.69
C ASP A 292 15.33 33.49 1.49
N SER A 293 14.25 33.07 0.85
CA SER A 293 13.22 32.20 1.44
C SER A 293 13.80 30.83 1.86
N MET A 294 14.61 30.22 1.01
CA MET A 294 15.27 28.95 1.32
C MET A 294 16.28 29.10 2.46
N GLN A 295 17.03 30.19 2.50
CA GLN A 295 17.96 30.50 3.59
C GLN A 295 17.22 30.74 4.91
N GLN A 296 16.11 31.47 4.89
CA GLN A 296 15.26 31.67 6.07
C GLN A 296 14.71 30.35 6.61
N ILE A 297 14.22 29.46 5.73
CA ILE A 297 13.74 28.12 6.12
C ILE A 297 14.89 27.30 6.72
N ALA A 298 16.08 27.33 6.12
CA ALA A 298 17.27 26.66 6.63
C ALA A 298 17.69 27.22 7.99
N ALA A 299 17.71 28.55 8.15
CA ALA A 299 18.03 29.21 9.43
C ALA A 299 17.02 28.86 10.54
N LEU A 300 15.72 28.85 10.22
CA LEU A 300 14.66 28.43 11.16
C LEU A 300 14.79 26.95 11.57
N ARG A 301 15.21 26.08 10.65
CA ARG A 301 15.51 24.66 10.97
C ARG A 301 16.70 24.57 11.93
N THR A 302 17.78 25.24 11.63
CA THR A 302 18.99 25.28 12.47
C THR A 302 18.70 25.87 13.85
N GLN A 303 17.91 26.92 13.93
CA GLN A 303 17.48 27.55 15.18
C GLN A 303 16.58 26.61 16.03
N LYS A 304 15.67 25.88 15.40
CA LYS A 304 14.86 24.84 16.06
C LYS A 304 15.72 23.68 16.56
N GLU A 305 16.71 23.26 15.83
CA GLU A 305 17.67 22.23 16.27
C GLU A 305 18.55 22.71 17.42
N GLN A 306 19.02 23.95 17.41
CA GLN A 306 19.78 24.55 18.49
C GLN A 306 18.94 24.78 19.75
N THR A 307 17.70 25.25 19.64
CA THR A 307 16.80 25.40 20.80
C THR A 307 16.37 24.06 21.37
N SER A 308 16.32 22.99 20.60
CA SER A 308 16.09 21.65 21.11
C SER A 308 17.30 21.07 21.84
N LYS A 309 18.52 21.46 21.44
CA LYS A 309 19.79 21.11 22.16
C LYS A 309 19.96 21.89 23.47
N VAL A 310 19.61 23.15 23.51
CA VAL A 310 19.75 24.01 24.71
C VAL A 310 18.70 23.64 25.77
N LYS A 311 17.53 23.13 25.44
CA LYS A 311 16.53 22.65 26.42
C LYS A 311 16.95 21.32 27.13
N ASN A 312 17.96 20.62 26.64
CA ASN A 312 18.47 19.39 27.23
C ASN A 312 19.69 19.61 28.15
N THR A 313 20.16 20.86 28.32
CA THR A 313 21.33 21.18 29.18
C THR A 313 20.97 21.90 30.49
N GLY A 314 19.80 21.66 31.04
CA GLY A 314 19.37 22.24 32.31
C GLY A 314 18.94 21.18 33.30
N MET A 315 19.88 20.56 33.99
CA MET A 315 20.00 20.17 35.38
C MET A 315 21.00 19.03 35.54
N GLY A 316 22.16 19.35 36.10
CA GLY A 316 23.20 18.39 36.39
C GLY A 316 22.83 17.47 37.54
N PHE A 317 23.10 16.19 37.32
CA PHE A 317 23.55 15.27 38.35
C PHE A 317 24.80 14.58 37.81
N SER A 318 25.89 14.88 38.42
CA SER A 318 27.20 14.22 38.22
C SER A 318 27.11 12.76 38.67
N THR A 319 27.38 11.85 37.75
CA THR A 319 27.83 10.50 38.07
C THR A 319 29.07 10.18 37.25
N PRO A 320 30.00 9.36 37.80
CA PRO A 320 31.39 9.37 37.38
C PRO A 320 31.67 8.58 36.12
N ASP A 321 32.68 9.09 35.47
CA ASP A 321 33.62 8.50 34.52
C ASP A 321 33.42 7.02 34.15
N VAL A 322 32.89 6.80 32.95
CA VAL A 322 33.09 5.56 32.21
C VAL A 322 33.53 5.94 30.81
N THR A 323 34.72 5.49 30.47
CA THR A 323 35.40 5.65 29.19
C THR A 323 34.46 5.57 27.96
N PRO A 324 34.65 6.44 26.96
CA PRO A 324 33.78 6.46 25.78
C PRO A 324 34.16 5.32 24.83
N GLU A 325 33.32 4.30 24.74
CA GLU A 325 33.25 3.50 23.52
C GLU A 325 32.78 4.40 22.38
N LYS A 326 33.62 4.53 21.38
CA LYS A 326 33.37 5.25 20.12
C LYS A 326 32.17 4.64 19.37
N GLY A 327 31.05 5.32 19.43
CA GLY A 327 29.91 4.93 18.60
C GLY A 327 28.60 5.57 19.09
N GLY A 328 28.32 6.81 18.72
CA GLY A 328 27.04 7.45 18.99
C GLY A 328 25.88 6.65 18.38
N LYS A 329 24.75 6.53 19.11
CA LYS A 329 23.54 5.78 18.73
C LYS A 329 22.83 6.28 17.46
N PHE A 330 23.27 7.37 16.85
CA PHE A 330 22.73 7.89 15.59
C PHE A 330 23.60 7.47 14.42
N TYR A 331 22.98 6.91 13.37
CA TYR A 331 23.69 6.39 12.20
C TYR A 331 24.61 7.43 11.53
N PHE A 332 24.30 8.73 11.59
CA PHE A 332 25.14 9.81 11.09
C PHE A 332 26.53 9.91 11.77
N TYR A 333 26.65 9.42 12.99
CA TYR A 333 27.91 9.41 13.73
C TYR A 333 28.68 8.10 13.60
N ASN A 334 28.09 7.09 12.91
CA ASN A 334 28.75 5.84 12.63
C ASN A 334 29.18 5.80 11.15
N PRO A 335 30.48 5.99 10.83
CA PRO A 335 30.98 6.02 9.45
C PRO A 335 30.63 4.73 8.66
N MET A 336 30.58 3.58 9.33
CA MET A 336 30.19 2.31 8.72
C MET A 336 28.72 2.28 8.31
N SER A 337 27.83 2.76 9.17
CA SER A 337 26.40 2.84 8.85
C SER A 337 26.10 3.86 7.75
N VAL A 338 26.84 4.96 7.69
CA VAL A 338 26.73 5.96 6.63
C VAL A 338 27.24 5.39 5.31
N ALA A 339 28.39 4.69 5.32
CA ALA A 339 28.94 4.04 4.14
C ALA A 339 28.00 2.95 3.59
N TYR A 340 27.45 2.12 4.48
CA TYR A 340 26.46 1.09 4.11
C TYR A 340 25.17 1.70 3.54
N GLY A 341 24.64 2.76 4.18
CA GLY A 341 23.46 3.48 3.69
C GLY A 341 23.71 4.15 2.33
N LYS A 342 24.91 4.65 2.10
CA LYS A 342 25.32 5.22 0.80
C LYS A 342 25.44 4.13 -0.27
N GLN A 343 25.99 2.99 0.06
CA GLN A 343 26.08 1.84 -0.85
C GLN A 343 24.69 1.28 -1.18
N GLN A 344 23.78 1.17 -0.21
CA GLN A 344 22.38 0.79 -0.47
C GLN A 344 21.68 1.83 -1.34
N PHE A 345 21.90 3.12 -1.10
CA PHE A 345 21.34 4.17 -1.93
C PHE A 345 21.82 4.06 -3.38
N GLU A 346 23.11 3.89 -3.60
CA GLU A 346 23.71 3.70 -4.93
C GLU A 346 23.20 2.43 -5.61
N GLN A 347 22.97 1.36 -4.85
CA GLN A 347 22.43 0.09 -5.35
C GLN A 347 20.97 0.17 -5.80
N TYR A 348 20.13 0.92 -5.05
CA TYR A 348 18.70 1.08 -5.36
C TYR A 348 18.37 2.22 -6.31
N TRP A 349 19.18 3.29 -6.29
CA TRP A 349 18.86 4.54 -6.97
C TRP A 349 19.93 4.97 -7.98
N GLY A 350 21.04 4.23 -8.07
CA GLY A 350 22.17 4.56 -8.93
C GLY A 350 22.91 5.81 -8.45
N ASP A 351 23.77 6.35 -9.31
CA ASP A 351 24.56 7.57 -9.04
C ASP A 351 23.72 8.83 -9.24
N ARG A 352 22.62 8.94 -8.47
CA ARG A 352 21.71 10.09 -8.53
C ARG A 352 22.24 11.20 -7.65
N LYS A 353 22.36 12.39 -8.23
CA LYS A 353 22.71 13.61 -7.49
C LYS A 353 21.56 14.00 -6.55
N LEU A 354 21.90 14.58 -5.40
CA LEU A 354 20.96 15.12 -4.46
C LEU A 354 20.35 16.41 -5.03
N GLU A 355 19.25 16.26 -5.80
CA GLU A 355 18.49 17.36 -6.42
C GLU A 355 17.04 17.27 -5.97
N ASP A 356 16.30 18.39 -6.05
CA ASP A 356 14.87 18.36 -5.78
C ASP A 356 14.18 17.39 -6.76
N ASN A 357 13.35 16.49 -6.20
CA ASN A 357 12.66 15.43 -6.94
C ASN A 357 13.53 14.29 -7.50
N TRP A 358 14.70 14.02 -6.92
CA TRP A 358 15.61 12.94 -7.32
C TRP A 358 14.95 11.53 -7.39
N ARG A 359 13.80 11.32 -6.74
CA ARG A 359 13.07 10.03 -6.74
C ARG A 359 12.29 9.75 -8.03
N TRP A 360 12.09 10.76 -8.90
CA TRP A 360 11.36 10.56 -10.14
C TRP A 360 12.25 9.91 -11.19
N SER A 361 11.86 8.74 -11.71
CA SER A 361 12.66 7.90 -12.61
C SER A 361 12.97 8.51 -13.99
N SER A 362 12.27 9.58 -14.36
CA SER A 362 12.43 10.26 -15.66
C SER A 362 13.61 11.25 -15.73
N VAL A 363 14.33 11.49 -14.64
CA VAL A 363 15.48 12.39 -14.63
C VAL A 363 16.78 11.57 -14.61
N GLY A 364 17.24 11.16 -15.75
CA GLY A 364 18.62 10.72 -15.93
C GLY A 364 18.89 9.31 -16.42
N SER A 365 18.56 9.00 -17.66
CA SER A 365 19.37 8.10 -18.46
C SER A 365 19.90 8.89 -19.68
N GLY A 366 20.92 9.68 -19.40
CA GLY A 366 21.75 10.34 -20.40
C GLY A 366 23.07 9.61 -20.48
N VAL A 367 23.17 8.73 -21.45
CA VAL A 367 24.39 8.33 -22.16
C VAL A 367 25.68 8.22 -21.38
N VAL A 368 26.10 6.99 -21.18
CA VAL A 368 27.48 6.62 -20.90
C VAL A 368 28.33 6.83 -22.15
N ALA A 369 29.31 7.67 -22.05
CA ALA A 369 30.47 7.62 -22.92
C ALA A 369 31.75 7.70 -22.10
N ASP A 370 32.36 6.55 -22.08
CA ASP A 370 33.83 6.33 -22.06
C ASP A 370 34.75 7.18 -21.22
N ILE A 371 35.52 6.64 -20.33
CA ILE A 371 36.71 6.57 -20.11
C ILE A 371 37.74 6.41 -19.32
N THR A 372 38.59 5.83 -19.26
CA THR A 372 39.98 5.61 -18.77
C THR A 372 40.64 6.73 -17.97
N ALA A 373 41.15 6.27 -16.86
CA ALA A 373 42.41 6.60 -16.21
C ALA A 373 42.60 7.83 -15.33
N SER A 374 42.90 7.51 -14.11
CA SER A 374 43.93 8.09 -13.24
C SER A 374 43.82 9.47 -12.66
N THR A 375 43.89 9.48 -11.45
CA THR A 375 44.77 10.19 -10.50
C THR A 375 44.04 10.90 -9.35
N THR A 376 44.36 10.48 -8.20
CA THR A 376 44.13 11.02 -6.87
C THR A 376 44.28 12.55 -6.83
N THR A 377 43.21 13.24 -6.47
CA THR A 377 43.36 14.53 -5.81
C THR A 377 42.14 14.81 -4.94
N THR A 378 42.36 14.86 -3.64
CA THR A 378 41.42 15.30 -2.61
C THR A 378 40.93 16.71 -2.93
N LYS A 379 39.74 16.87 -3.46
CA LYS A 379 39.09 18.19 -3.55
C LYS A 379 38.00 18.27 -2.47
N THR A 380 38.26 19.13 -1.52
CA THR A 380 37.28 19.72 -0.62
C THR A 380 36.07 20.17 -1.46
N VAL A 381 34.90 19.59 -1.25
CA VAL A 381 33.66 20.05 -1.88
C VAL A 381 33.27 21.35 -1.19
N GLU A 382 33.64 22.45 -1.78
CA GLU A 382 33.07 23.76 -1.48
C GLU A 382 31.57 23.70 -1.75
N LYS A 383 30.78 23.98 -0.72
CA LYS A 383 29.36 24.20 -0.82
C LYS A 383 29.15 25.35 -1.80
N GLN A 384 28.77 25.07 -3.04
CA GLN A 384 28.43 26.10 -4.00
C GLN A 384 27.31 26.93 -3.43
N VAL A 385 27.59 28.20 -3.15
CA VAL A 385 26.59 29.18 -2.74
C VAL A 385 25.63 29.33 -3.93
N GLU A 386 24.38 28.92 -3.75
CA GLU A 386 23.35 29.13 -4.77
C GLU A 386 23.19 30.62 -4.99
N THR A 387 23.49 31.09 -6.19
CA THR A 387 23.37 32.49 -6.62
C THR A 387 22.23 32.62 -7.63
N PRO A 388 21.60 33.77 -7.77
CA PRO A 388 20.60 33.98 -8.82
C PRO A 388 21.14 33.66 -10.22
N ASP A 389 22.42 33.90 -10.47
CA ASP A 389 23.05 33.59 -11.76
C ASP A 389 23.13 32.10 -12.05
N SER A 390 23.27 31.26 -11.03
CA SER A 390 23.26 29.80 -11.20
C SER A 390 21.88 29.27 -11.64
N TYR A 391 20.80 29.92 -11.22
CA TYR A 391 19.44 29.62 -11.67
C TYR A 391 19.17 30.19 -13.07
N LEU A 392 19.61 31.41 -13.34
CA LEU A 392 19.47 32.06 -14.64
C LEU A 392 20.22 31.27 -15.75
N ALA A 393 21.36 30.65 -15.43
CA ALA A 393 22.12 29.85 -16.36
C ALA A 393 21.37 28.58 -16.83
N LYS A 394 20.44 28.07 -16.02
CA LYS A 394 19.62 26.89 -16.31
C LYS A 394 18.34 27.18 -17.10
N LEU A 395 18.03 28.48 -17.33
CA LEU A 395 16.86 28.85 -18.12
C LEU A 395 17.13 28.70 -19.62
N PRO A 396 16.11 28.32 -20.41
CA PRO A 396 16.20 28.29 -21.87
C PRO A 396 16.53 29.71 -22.39
N LYS A 397 17.52 29.78 -23.29
CA LYS A 397 18.04 31.04 -23.83
C LYS A 397 17.62 31.23 -25.27
N THR A 398 17.37 30.17 -26.01
CA THR A 398 17.01 30.21 -27.40
C THR A 398 15.50 30.10 -27.61
N GLU A 399 14.99 30.70 -28.66
CA GLU A 399 13.58 30.59 -29.04
C GLU A 399 13.17 29.14 -29.33
N THR A 400 14.09 28.36 -29.88
CA THR A 400 13.91 26.92 -30.12
C THR A 400 13.67 26.14 -28.83
N GLU A 401 14.46 26.39 -27.78
CA GLU A 401 14.27 25.77 -26.46
C GLU A 401 12.93 26.17 -25.81
N ILE A 402 12.54 27.44 -25.95
CA ILE A 402 11.25 27.93 -25.44
C ILE A 402 10.10 27.25 -26.18
N ASN A 403 10.18 27.15 -27.50
CA ASN A 403 9.16 26.49 -28.31
C ASN A 403 9.05 24.98 -27.98
N GLN A 404 10.18 24.32 -27.70
CA GLN A 404 10.19 22.93 -27.23
C GLN A 404 9.48 22.76 -25.89
N LEU A 405 9.70 23.68 -24.93
CA LEU A 405 8.98 23.64 -23.64
C LEU A 405 7.47 23.88 -23.81
N VAL A 406 7.07 24.79 -24.71
CA VAL A 406 5.67 25.03 -25.04
C VAL A 406 5.06 23.78 -25.68
N ALA A 407 5.74 23.15 -26.63
CA ALA A 407 5.28 21.92 -27.27
C ALA A 407 5.11 20.79 -26.25
N ASN A 408 6.10 20.53 -25.41
CA ASN A 408 6.04 19.51 -24.35
C ASN A 408 4.91 19.78 -23.35
N ARG A 409 4.67 21.05 -23.00
CA ARG A 409 3.55 21.42 -22.14
C ARG A 409 2.19 21.18 -22.82
N ASN A 410 2.05 21.55 -24.09
CA ASN A 410 0.82 21.37 -24.86
C ASN A 410 0.49 19.90 -25.07
N GLU A 411 1.49 19.08 -25.35
CA GLU A 411 1.34 17.62 -25.40
C GLU A 411 0.85 17.05 -24.05
N ALA A 412 1.48 17.46 -22.94
CA ALA A 412 1.06 17.03 -21.60
C ALA A 412 -0.36 17.48 -21.26
N LEU A 413 -0.75 18.72 -21.64
CA LEU A 413 -2.11 19.24 -21.44
C LEU A 413 -3.14 18.47 -22.27
N TYR A 414 -2.81 18.11 -23.52
CA TYR A 414 -3.65 17.29 -24.36
C TYR A 414 -3.86 15.90 -23.76
N GLN A 415 -2.79 15.21 -23.38
CA GLN A 415 -2.87 13.90 -22.74
C GLN A 415 -3.68 13.93 -21.43
N LEU A 416 -3.53 14.99 -20.63
CA LEU A 416 -4.35 15.21 -19.44
C LEU A 416 -5.83 15.35 -19.78
N GLY A 417 -6.17 16.11 -20.82
CA GLY A 417 -7.54 16.27 -21.28
C GLY A 417 -8.19 14.93 -21.64
N VAL A 418 -7.47 14.08 -22.38
CA VAL A 418 -7.91 12.74 -22.74
C VAL A 418 -8.09 11.86 -21.48
N LEU A 419 -7.10 11.84 -20.56
CA LEU A 419 -7.14 11.01 -19.37
C LEU A 419 -8.25 11.43 -18.39
N TYR A 420 -8.45 12.73 -18.18
CA TYR A 420 -9.51 13.22 -17.30
C TYR A 420 -10.89 12.81 -17.79
N ARG A 421 -11.14 12.89 -19.10
CA ARG A 421 -12.40 12.43 -19.68
C ARG A 421 -12.54 10.91 -19.63
N ALA A 422 -11.58 10.17 -20.18
CA ALA A 422 -11.70 8.74 -20.42
C ALA A 422 -11.66 7.92 -19.10
N LYS A 423 -10.71 8.24 -18.23
CA LYS A 423 -10.42 7.43 -17.03
C LYS A 423 -11.09 7.97 -15.75
N PHE A 424 -11.13 9.29 -15.58
CA PHE A 424 -11.59 9.92 -14.33
C PHE A 424 -13.00 10.48 -14.41
N LYS A 425 -13.57 10.61 -15.62
CA LYS A 425 -14.89 11.22 -15.85
C LYS A 425 -14.99 12.68 -15.34
N GLU A 426 -13.85 13.36 -15.29
CA GLU A 426 -13.72 14.76 -14.88
C GLU A 426 -13.79 15.67 -16.12
N ASN A 427 -14.99 15.77 -16.72
CA ASN A 427 -15.18 16.48 -17.98
C ASN A 427 -14.80 17.98 -17.90
N GLU A 428 -15.05 18.64 -16.77
CA GLU A 428 -14.70 20.05 -16.58
C GLU A 428 -13.18 20.28 -16.63
N LEU A 429 -12.41 19.41 -15.94
CA LEU A 429 -10.95 19.48 -15.98
C LEU A 429 -10.42 19.13 -17.38
N ALA A 430 -11.02 18.15 -18.05
CA ALA A 430 -10.66 17.80 -19.42
C ALA A 430 -10.85 19.00 -20.35
N ILE A 431 -12.01 19.65 -20.31
CA ILE A 431 -12.30 20.85 -21.10
C ILE A 431 -11.28 21.95 -20.79
N GLN A 432 -11.04 22.25 -19.53
CA GLN A 432 -10.10 23.29 -19.10
C GLN A 432 -8.67 23.03 -19.64
N ARG A 433 -8.19 21.78 -19.61
CA ARG A 433 -6.85 21.45 -20.11
C ARG A 433 -6.80 21.56 -21.64
N LEU A 434 -7.80 21.09 -22.36
CA LEU A 434 -7.87 21.13 -23.81
C LEU A 434 -8.08 22.58 -24.36
N GLU A 435 -8.96 23.39 -23.75
CA GLU A 435 -9.09 24.81 -24.10
C GLU A 435 -7.75 25.57 -23.92
N ARG A 436 -7.01 25.20 -22.88
CA ARG A 436 -5.68 25.78 -22.64
C ARG A 436 -4.65 25.39 -23.71
N VAL A 437 -4.73 24.17 -24.26
CA VAL A 437 -3.92 23.77 -25.41
C VAL A 437 -4.19 24.72 -26.57
N LEU A 438 -5.45 24.92 -26.92
CA LEU A 438 -5.84 25.77 -28.06
C LEU A 438 -5.42 27.24 -27.88
N ALA A 439 -5.39 27.73 -26.64
CA ALA A 439 -4.94 29.08 -26.30
C ALA A 439 -3.41 29.28 -26.35
N SER A 440 -2.65 28.21 -26.54
CA SER A 440 -1.18 28.20 -26.42
C SER A 440 -0.45 28.02 -27.75
N ASN A 441 -1.10 28.28 -28.88
CA ASN A 441 -0.56 28.08 -30.25
C ASN A 441 0.08 26.68 -30.41
N PRO A 442 -0.70 25.58 -30.33
CA PRO A 442 -0.20 24.24 -30.49
C PRO A 442 0.24 23.96 -31.93
N THR A 443 0.95 22.83 -32.15
CA THR A 443 1.20 22.34 -33.50
C THR A 443 -0.11 21.91 -34.16
N PRO A 444 -0.22 21.94 -35.49
CA PRO A 444 -1.45 21.57 -36.21
C PRO A 444 -2.00 20.19 -35.82
N GLU A 445 -1.11 19.22 -35.56
CA GLU A 445 -1.49 17.86 -35.16
C GLU A 445 -2.14 17.84 -33.77
N ILE A 446 -1.56 18.56 -32.80
CA ILE A 446 -2.10 18.66 -31.45
C ILE A 446 -3.36 19.51 -31.44
N GLU A 447 -3.47 20.55 -32.26
CA GLU A 447 -4.68 21.36 -32.38
C GLU A 447 -5.86 20.53 -32.90
N ALA A 448 -5.66 19.77 -33.97
CA ALA A 448 -6.70 18.90 -34.52
C ALA A 448 -7.17 17.85 -33.52
N ALA A 449 -6.23 17.22 -32.82
CA ALA A 449 -6.51 16.23 -31.79
C ALA A 449 -7.28 16.84 -30.59
N ALA A 450 -6.84 18.02 -30.14
CA ALA A 450 -7.49 18.74 -29.04
C ALA A 450 -8.91 19.21 -29.40
N LEU A 451 -9.14 19.68 -30.62
CA LEU A 451 -10.47 20.06 -31.12
C LEU A 451 -11.41 18.83 -31.14
N TYR A 452 -10.91 17.68 -31.58
CA TYR A 452 -11.70 16.45 -31.61
C TYR A 452 -12.10 16.01 -30.18
N GLU A 453 -11.16 15.97 -29.25
CA GLU A 453 -11.48 15.60 -27.87
C GLU A 453 -12.35 16.62 -27.14
N LEU A 454 -12.19 17.93 -27.45
CA LEU A 454 -13.09 18.98 -26.94
C LEU A 454 -14.51 18.82 -27.48
N GLN A 455 -14.66 18.54 -28.76
CA GLN A 455 -15.98 18.31 -29.38
C GLN A 455 -16.70 17.17 -28.67
N LYS A 456 -16.01 16.04 -28.39
CA LYS A 456 -16.56 14.92 -27.64
C LYS A 456 -16.96 15.30 -26.23
N ASN A 457 -16.08 16.05 -25.49
CA ASN A 457 -16.38 16.54 -24.15
C ASN A 457 -17.59 17.46 -24.13
N TYR A 458 -17.68 18.39 -25.09
CA TYR A 458 -18.81 19.30 -25.18
C TYR A 458 -20.11 18.58 -25.53
N THR A 459 -20.04 17.55 -26.34
CA THR A 459 -21.20 16.69 -26.64
C THR A 459 -21.65 15.93 -25.39
N ASP A 460 -20.72 15.31 -24.66
CA ASP A 460 -21.01 14.57 -23.44
C ASP A 460 -21.61 15.48 -22.34
N THR A 461 -21.24 16.75 -22.31
CA THR A 461 -21.73 17.75 -21.34
C THR A 461 -22.87 18.62 -21.86
N HIS A 462 -23.41 18.31 -23.06
CA HIS A 462 -24.45 19.12 -23.71
C HIS A 462 -24.10 20.60 -23.85
N ASN A 463 -22.83 20.94 -24.07
CA ASN A 463 -22.35 22.30 -24.20
C ASN A 463 -22.58 22.83 -25.63
N SER A 464 -23.10 24.06 -25.73
CA SER A 464 -23.36 24.72 -27.02
C SER A 464 -22.14 24.92 -27.91
N LYS A 465 -20.93 24.85 -27.35
CA LYS A 465 -19.66 24.95 -28.09
C LYS A 465 -19.34 23.69 -28.94
N ALA A 466 -20.08 22.58 -28.79
CA ALA A 466 -19.81 21.33 -29.51
C ALA A 466 -19.82 21.52 -31.03
N GLU A 467 -20.83 22.18 -31.57
CA GLU A 467 -21.01 22.38 -33.02
C GLU A 467 -19.99 23.38 -33.60
N THR A 468 -19.70 24.45 -32.87
CA THR A 468 -18.67 25.43 -33.28
C THR A 468 -17.28 24.80 -33.29
N THR A 469 -16.98 23.93 -32.34
CA THR A 469 -15.68 23.19 -32.27
C THR A 469 -15.57 22.19 -33.43
N LYS A 470 -16.65 21.48 -33.73
CA LYS A 470 -16.74 20.57 -34.89
C LYS A 470 -16.50 21.32 -36.19
N SER A 471 -17.20 22.43 -36.42
CA SER A 471 -17.06 23.28 -37.61
C SER A 471 -15.61 23.81 -37.75
N ARG A 472 -14.97 24.22 -36.66
CA ARG A 472 -13.56 24.65 -36.66
C ARG A 472 -12.61 23.54 -37.07
N LEU A 473 -12.82 22.30 -36.54
CA LEU A 473 -12.00 21.14 -36.94
C LEU A 473 -12.14 20.82 -38.44
N LEU A 474 -13.37 20.75 -38.92
CA LEU A 474 -13.64 20.42 -40.33
C LEU A 474 -13.14 21.49 -41.30
N ALA A 475 -13.18 22.77 -40.92
CA ALA A 475 -12.72 23.87 -41.76
C ALA A 475 -11.19 23.93 -41.83
N ASN A 476 -10.50 23.81 -40.67
CA ASN A 476 -9.07 24.01 -40.60
C ASN A 476 -8.27 22.75 -40.92
N TYR A 477 -8.82 21.56 -40.64
CA TYR A 477 -8.13 20.26 -40.71
C TYR A 477 -8.95 19.18 -41.45
N PRO A 478 -9.50 19.45 -42.64
CA PRO A 478 -10.44 18.54 -43.33
C PRO A 478 -9.83 17.17 -43.70
N ASN A 479 -8.51 17.10 -43.88
CA ASN A 479 -7.81 15.90 -44.31
C ASN A 479 -7.34 15.00 -43.16
N THR A 480 -7.57 15.43 -41.91
CA THR A 480 -7.16 14.64 -40.73
C THR A 480 -8.13 13.50 -40.47
N ASP A 481 -7.64 12.44 -39.86
CA ASP A 481 -8.47 11.31 -39.42
C ASP A 481 -9.56 11.73 -38.46
N TYR A 482 -9.29 12.74 -37.62
CA TYR A 482 -10.25 13.34 -36.69
C TYR A 482 -11.45 13.96 -37.42
N ALA A 483 -11.21 14.67 -38.52
CA ALA A 483 -12.26 15.24 -39.32
C ALA A 483 -13.11 14.17 -40.04
N LYS A 484 -12.46 13.14 -40.57
CA LYS A 484 -13.15 12.00 -41.22
C LYS A 484 -14.04 11.27 -40.19
N LEU A 485 -13.56 11.03 -38.99
CA LEU A 485 -14.35 10.41 -37.90
C LEU A 485 -15.60 11.22 -37.54
N LEU A 486 -15.52 12.56 -37.51
CA LEU A 486 -16.67 13.42 -37.22
C LEU A 486 -17.69 13.51 -38.40
N GLN A 487 -17.25 13.20 -39.62
CA GLN A 487 -18.11 13.12 -40.82
C GLN A 487 -18.73 11.74 -41.02
N GLY A 488 -18.43 10.77 -40.12
CA GLY A 488 -18.91 9.38 -40.27
C GLY A 488 -18.10 8.55 -41.25
N GLY A 489 -16.93 9.04 -41.70
CA GLY A 489 -15.98 8.29 -42.52
C GLY A 489 -15.08 7.44 -41.64
N GLU A 490 -15.17 6.13 -41.73
CA GLU A 490 -14.31 5.20 -41.01
C GLU A 490 -13.05 4.92 -41.85
N THR A 491 -11.86 5.12 -41.21
CA THR A 491 -10.62 4.58 -41.80
C THR A 491 -10.53 3.09 -41.42
N THR A 492 -10.31 2.21 -42.40
CA THR A 492 -10.23 0.75 -42.20
C THR A 492 -9.21 0.36 -41.11
N GLN A 493 -8.14 1.13 -40.96
CA GLN A 493 -7.11 0.92 -39.91
C GLN A 493 -7.58 1.36 -38.51
N HIS A 494 -8.37 2.43 -38.42
CA HIS A 494 -8.91 2.90 -37.14
C HIS A 494 -9.96 1.91 -36.59
N GLU A 495 -10.82 1.38 -37.44
CA GLU A 495 -11.74 0.32 -37.03
C GLU A 495 -11.01 -0.93 -36.52
N ARG A 496 -9.99 -1.38 -37.26
CA ARG A 496 -9.17 -2.51 -36.85
C ARG A 496 -8.53 -2.26 -35.47
N ASN A 497 -7.99 -1.08 -35.25
CA ASN A 497 -7.42 -0.71 -33.92
C ASN A 497 -8.48 -0.68 -32.82
N LYS A 498 -9.71 -0.18 -33.12
CA LYS A 498 -10.80 -0.15 -32.15
C LYS A 498 -11.28 -1.56 -31.80
N ILE A 499 -11.44 -2.44 -32.80
CA ILE A 499 -11.83 -3.84 -32.58
C ILE A 499 -10.70 -4.55 -31.76
N ALA A 500 -9.44 -4.34 -32.14
CA ALA A 500 -8.30 -4.89 -31.40
C ALA A 500 -8.25 -4.42 -29.93
N GLN A 501 -8.57 -3.16 -29.67
CA GLN A 501 -8.62 -2.65 -28.28
C GLN A 501 -9.76 -3.31 -27.47
N VAL A 502 -10.96 -3.46 -28.05
CA VAL A 502 -12.07 -4.18 -27.42
C VAL A 502 -11.70 -5.64 -27.13
N PHE A 503 -10.97 -6.28 -28.05
CA PHE A 503 -10.46 -7.63 -27.85
C PHE A 503 -9.49 -7.70 -26.64
N VAL A 504 -8.49 -6.79 -26.56
CA VAL A 504 -7.55 -6.70 -25.43
C VAL A 504 -8.29 -6.46 -24.12
N ASP A 505 -9.24 -5.52 -24.08
CA ASP A 505 -10.01 -5.19 -22.89
C ASP A 505 -10.83 -6.40 -22.40
N SER A 506 -11.45 -7.13 -23.35
CA SER A 506 -12.19 -8.37 -23.07
C SER A 506 -11.29 -9.44 -22.44
N LEU A 507 -10.12 -9.69 -23.05
CA LEU A 507 -9.15 -10.67 -22.54
C LEU A 507 -8.51 -10.26 -21.23
N THR A 508 -8.24 -8.97 -21.05
CA THR A 508 -7.73 -8.44 -19.77
C THR A 508 -8.77 -8.64 -18.66
N ALA A 509 -10.04 -8.40 -18.94
CA ALA A 509 -11.12 -8.67 -17.99
C ALA A 509 -11.21 -10.18 -17.66
N GLN A 510 -11.04 -11.04 -18.64
CA GLN A 510 -11.04 -12.49 -18.49
C GLN A 510 -9.83 -12.98 -17.65
N TYR A 511 -8.64 -12.47 -17.95
CA TYR A 511 -7.44 -12.71 -17.17
C TYR A 511 -7.59 -12.28 -15.69
N ASN A 512 -8.20 -11.10 -15.48
CA ASN A 512 -8.42 -10.57 -14.12
C ASN A 512 -9.46 -11.37 -13.31
N ARG A 513 -10.35 -12.10 -13.98
CA ARG A 513 -11.23 -13.08 -13.31
C ARG A 513 -10.55 -14.41 -12.99
N GLY A 514 -9.29 -14.59 -13.40
CA GLY A 514 -8.53 -15.82 -13.17
C GLY A 514 -8.76 -16.93 -14.23
N GLU A 515 -9.41 -16.60 -15.34
CA GLU A 515 -9.71 -17.53 -16.45
C GLU A 515 -8.47 -17.70 -17.37
N PHE A 516 -7.31 -18.04 -16.80
CA PHE A 516 -6.02 -18.02 -17.50
C PHE A 516 -5.94 -18.99 -18.67
N ILE A 517 -6.54 -20.19 -18.55
CA ILE A 517 -6.52 -21.21 -19.60
C ILE A 517 -7.30 -20.74 -20.82
N GLU A 518 -8.49 -20.20 -20.60
CA GLU A 518 -9.32 -19.70 -21.68
C GLU A 518 -8.72 -18.43 -22.32
N THR A 519 -8.13 -17.57 -21.52
CA THR A 519 -7.38 -16.39 -22.02
C THR A 519 -6.23 -16.82 -22.92
N ALA A 520 -5.44 -17.85 -22.51
CA ALA A 520 -4.34 -18.38 -23.32
C ALA A 520 -4.84 -18.95 -24.65
N ARG A 521 -5.92 -19.72 -24.63
CA ARG A 521 -6.55 -20.29 -25.82
C ARG A 521 -6.97 -19.20 -26.80
N ARG A 522 -7.69 -18.20 -26.34
CA ARG A 522 -8.16 -17.10 -27.18
C ARG A 522 -7.02 -16.22 -27.71
N LEU A 523 -5.98 -15.98 -26.93
CA LEU A 523 -4.77 -15.29 -27.38
C LEU A 523 -4.09 -16.03 -28.52
N GLN A 524 -4.02 -17.36 -28.43
CA GLN A 524 -3.41 -18.20 -29.45
C GLN A 524 -4.26 -18.29 -30.73
N GLU A 525 -5.58 -18.45 -30.61
CA GLU A 525 -6.49 -18.64 -31.75
C GLU A 525 -6.85 -17.32 -32.45
N GLU A 526 -7.16 -16.26 -31.67
CA GLU A 526 -7.69 -15.01 -32.19
C GLU A 526 -6.66 -13.89 -32.24
N GLY A 527 -5.58 -13.94 -31.42
CA GLY A 527 -4.60 -12.85 -31.27
C GLY A 527 -3.79 -12.55 -32.53
N LEU A 528 -3.59 -13.57 -33.39
CA LEU A 528 -2.74 -13.46 -34.57
C LEU A 528 -3.28 -12.42 -35.59
N GLN A 529 -4.60 -12.26 -35.70
CA GLN A 529 -5.24 -11.33 -36.64
C GLN A 529 -4.99 -9.85 -36.26
N TYR A 530 -4.53 -9.56 -35.04
CA TYR A 530 -4.29 -8.19 -34.56
C TYR A 530 -2.82 -7.79 -34.54
N ARG A 531 -1.93 -8.58 -35.13
CA ARG A 531 -0.46 -8.31 -35.13
C ARG A 531 -0.04 -6.98 -35.73
N GLU A 532 -0.84 -6.49 -36.71
CA GLU A 532 -0.58 -5.23 -37.40
C GLU A 532 -1.38 -4.05 -36.84
N THR A 533 -1.95 -4.20 -35.67
CA THR A 533 -2.72 -3.15 -35.01
C THR A 533 -1.92 -2.46 -33.91
N ALA A 534 -2.38 -1.28 -33.47
CA ALA A 534 -1.81 -0.58 -32.33
C ALA A 534 -1.90 -1.36 -30.99
N ALA A 535 -2.75 -2.40 -30.94
CA ALA A 535 -2.95 -3.25 -29.77
C ALA A 535 -1.96 -4.44 -29.71
N ALA A 536 -1.16 -4.67 -30.74
CA ALA A 536 -0.22 -5.81 -30.80
C ALA A 536 0.72 -5.90 -29.58
N PRO A 537 1.34 -4.79 -29.08
CA PRO A 537 2.18 -4.84 -27.88
C PRO A 537 1.39 -5.27 -26.63
N ALA A 538 0.18 -4.76 -26.45
CA ALA A 538 -0.68 -5.10 -25.32
C ALA A 538 -1.12 -6.57 -25.35
N ILE A 539 -1.41 -7.12 -26.54
CA ILE A 539 -1.71 -8.55 -26.73
C ILE A 539 -0.48 -9.39 -26.34
N ALA A 540 0.71 -9.02 -26.81
CA ALA A 540 1.95 -9.73 -26.50
C ALA A 540 2.25 -9.71 -24.99
N LEU A 541 2.05 -8.57 -24.32
CA LEU A 541 2.23 -8.45 -22.88
C LEU A 541 1.20 -9.28 -22.09
N LEU A 542 -0.07 -9.30 -22.51
CA LEU A 542 -1.09 -10.13 -21.88
C LEU A 542 -0.78 -11.62 -22.09
N GLN A 543 -0.27 -12.01 -23.25
CA GLN A 543 0.20 -13.37 -23.52
C GLN A 543 1.35 -13.74 -22.60
N ALA A 544 2.36 -12.88 -22.44
CA ALA A 544 3.46 -13.11 -21.52
C ALA A 544 2.95 -13.28 -20.07
N LYS A 545 2.07 -12.41 -19.59
CA LYS A 545 1.45 -12.52 -18.25
C LYS A 545 0.66 -13.82 -18.08
N THR A 546 -0.01 -14.30 -19.13
CA THR A 546 -0.74 -15.58 -19.12
C THR A 546 0.22 -16.77 -19.06
N THR A 547 1.31 -16.73 -19.84
CA THR A 547 2.39 -17.71 -19.81
C THR A 547 3.03 -17.79 -18.41
N ALA A 548 3.25 -16.64 -17.73
CA ALA A 548 3.75 -16.63 -16.37
C ALA A 548 2.87 -17.47 -15.41
N ARG A 549 1.56 -17.43 -15.58
CA ARG A 549 0.60 -18.18 -14.76
C ARG A 549 0.61 -19.68 -15.07
N LEU A 550 0.72 -20.06 -16.33
CA LEU A 550 0.56 -21.45 -16.78
C LEU A 550 1.90 -22.19 -16.91
N GLU A 551 2.96 -21.52 -17.32
CA GLU A 551 4.24 -22.13 -17.69
C GLU A 551 5.41 -21.71 -16.76
N GLY A 552 5.25 -20.61 -16.02
CA GLY A 552 6.20 -20.16 -15.00
C GLY A 552 7.18 -19.11 -15.48
N LEU A 553 8.26 -18.94 -14.67
CA LEU A 553 9.15 -17.79 -14.73
C LEU A 553 10.00 -17.74 -16.01
N ALA A 554 10.64 -18.83 -16.41
CA ALA A 554 11.60 -18.82 -17.51
C ALA A 554 10.97 -18.49 -18.89
N PRO A 555 9.83 -19.10 -19.30
CA PRO A 555 9.14 -18.69 -20.52
C PRO A 555 8.61 -17.25 -20.44
N TYR A 556 8.18 -16.80 -19.28
CA TYR A 556 7.73 -15.43 -19.05
C TYR A 556 8.85 -14.42 -19.32
N GLN A 557 10.03 -14.63 -18.72
CA GLN A 557 11.18 -13.76 -18.94
C GLN A 557 11.59 -13.70 -20.44
N ALA A 558 11.56 -14.84 -21.11
CA ALA A 558 11.87 -14.89 -22.55
C ALA A 558 10.89 -14.05 -23.38
N GLN A 559 9.59 -14.13 -23.10
CA GLN A 559 8.58 -13.36 -23.80
C GLN A 559 8.66 -11.86 -23.47
N LEU A 560 8.93 -11.47 -22.22
CA LEU A 560 9.18 -10.07 -21.86
C LEU A 560 10.39 -9.48 -22.61
N GLN A 561 11.46 -10.25 -22.76
CA GLN A 561 12.64 -9.84 -23.53
C GLN A 561 12.30 -9.64 -25.02
N GLN A 562 11.45 -10.49 -25.58
CA GLN A 562 10.97 -10.34 -26.96
C GLN A 562 10.13 -9.07 -27.13
N ILE A 563 9.23 -8.76 -26.15
CA ILE A 563 8.42 -7.54 -26.18
C ILE A 563 9.31 -6.31 -26.13
N ALA A 564 10.30 -6.28 -25.22
CA ALA A 564 11.24 -5.19 -25.09
C ALA A 564 12.05 -4.93 -26.37
N THR A 565 12.31 -5.98 -27.15
CA THR A 565 13.06 -5.92 -28.41
C THR A 565 12.16 -5.54 -29.61
N ASN A 566 10.98 -6.14 -29.69
CA ASN A 566 10.10 -6.00 -30.86
C ASN A 566 9.31 -4.69 -30.87
N TYR A 567 9.06 -4.10 -29.69
CA TYR A 567 8.23 -2.89 -29.54
C TYR A 567 8.93 -1.77 -28.76
N PRO A 568 10.14 -1.34 -29.13
CA PRO A 568 11.03 -0.54 -28.28
C PRO A 568 10.50 0.83 -27.86
N ALA A 569 9.48 1.36 -28.55
CA ALA A 569 8.90 2.69 -28.31
C ALA A 569 7.52 2.66 -27.66
N THR A 570 7.06 1.52 -27.11
CA THR A 570 5.73 1.38 -26.55
C THR A 570 5.76 1.35 -25.01
N ALA A 571 4.65 1.71 -24.39
CA ALA A 571 4.47 1.64 -22.94
C ALA A 571 4.62 0.19 -22.42
N GLU A 572 4.15 -0.77 -23.20
CA GLU A 572 4.26 -2.20 -22.88
C GLU A 572 5.71 -2.70 -22.90
N SER A 573 6.56 -2.11 -23.74
CA SER A 573 7.99 -2.40 -23.75
C SER A 573 8.68 -1.86 -22.48
N GLU A 574 8.30 -0.67 -22.03
CA GLU A 574 8.80 -0.13 -20.76
C GLU A 574 8.31 -0.98 -19.57
N GLU A 575 7.04 -1.38 -19.59
CA GLU A 575 6.48 -2.27 -18.58
C GLU A 575 7.22 -3.63 -18.58
N ALA A 576 7.50 -4.19 -19.76
CA ALA A 576 8.25 -5.44 -19.88
C ALA A 576 9.68 -5.34 -19.31
N LYS A 577 10.38 -4.23 -19.55
CA LYS A 577 11.71 -3.98 -18.98
C LYS A 577 11.66 -3.85 -17.45
N ASN A 578 10.69 -3.12 -16.91
CA ASN A 578 10.52 -2.97 -15.47
C ASN A 578 10.21 -4.33 -14.81
N LEU A 579 9.34 -5.13 -15.43
CA LEU A 579 9.02 -6.47 -14.96
C LEU A 579 10.26 -7.39 -15.00
N LEU A 580 11.09 -7.32 -16.03
CA LEU A 580 12.35 -8.09 -16.10
C LEU A 580 13.31 -7.71 -14.96
N GLU A 581 13.38 -6.45 -14.58
CA GLU A 581 14.21 -6.00 -13.47
C GLU A 581 13.67 -6.54 -12.13
N GLU A 582 12.34 -6.41 -11.87
CA GLU A 582 11.69 -6.96 -10.68
C GLU A 582 11.85 -8.48 -10.56
N LEU A 583 11.86 -9.19 -11.68
CA LEU A 583 11.99 -10.65 -11.71
C LEU A 583 13.39 -11.17 -11.40
N LYS A 584 14.44 -10.32 -11.45
CA LYS A 584 15.80 -10.72 -11.05
C LYS A 584 15.85 -11.14 -9.58
N ASP A 585 15.19 -10.41 -8.72
CA ASP A 585 15.15 -10.71 -7.28
C ASP A 585 14.39 -12.02 -7.03
N VAL A 586 13.26 -12.21 -7.71
CA VAL A 586 12.44 -13.44 -7.61
C VAL A 586 13.17 -14.67 -8.16
N ALA A 587 13.98 -14.50 -9.21
CA ALA A 587 14.77 -15.59 -9.79
C ALA A 587 15.86 -16.08 -8.83
N ASN A 588 16.40 -15.19 -8.01
CA ASN A 588 17.48 -15.49 -7.06
C ASN A 588 16.97 -15.83 -5.65
N GLU A 589 15.66 -15.73 -5.38
CA GLU A 589 15.10 -16.01 -4.06
C GLU A 589 15.28 -17.48 -3.68
N GLU A 590 15.80 -17.75 -2.49
CA GLU A 590 16.03 -19.10 -1.99
C GLU A 590 14.80 -19.64 -1.23
N TYR A 591 14.69 -20.98 -1.21
CA TYR A 591 13.69 -21.65 -0.39
C TYR A 591 14.06 -21.49 1.08
N ILE A 592 13.07 -21.13 1.90
CA ILE A 592 13.26 -21.01 3.34
C ILE A 592 13.17 -22.37 4.02
N SER A 593 13.93 -22.55 5.10
CA SER A 593 13.83 -23.71 5.98
C SER A 593 12.58 -23.65 6.86
N ASP A 594 12.09 -24.82 7.28
CA ASP A 594 10.83 -24.94 8.03
C ASP A 594 10.83 -24.20 9.37
N ASP A 595 12.00 -24.02 10.00
CA ASP A 595 12.20 -23.28 11.26
C ASP A 595 12.05 -21.74 11.10
N LYS A 596 12.24 -21.23 9.90
CA LYS A 596 12.09 -19.80 9.58
C LYS A 596 10.71 -19.41 9.08
N ALA A 597 9.89 -20.41 8.74
CA ALA A 597 8.56 -20.19 8.20
C ALA A 597 7.59 -19.67 9.26
N THR A 598 6.88 -18.60 8.94
CA THR A 598 5.89 -17.97 9.82
C THR A 598 4.45 -18.37 9.53
N LEU A 599 4.17 -18.79 8.30
CA LEU A 599 2.85 -19.24 7.84
C LEU A 599 2.99 -20.47 6.94
N TRP A 600 1.99 -21.34 7.05
CA TRP A 600 1.97 -22.60 6.34
C TRP A 600 0.74 -22.76 5.46
N LYS A 601 0.84 -23.66 4.50
CA LYS A 601 -0.25 -24.14 3.65
C LYS A 601 -0.23 -25.65 3.60
N VAL A 602 -1.37 -26.24 3.25
CA VAL A 602 -1.44 -27.66 2.86
C VAL A 602 -1.91 -27.67 1.41
N VAL A 603 -1.07 -28.25 0.55
CA VAL A 603 -1.34 -28.38 -0.89
C VAL A 603 -1.86 -29.78 -1.16
N ILE A 604 -3.03 -29.90 -1.77
CA ILE A 604 -3.66 -31.17 -2.13
C ILE A 604 -3.61 -31.31 -3.65
N THR A 605 -3.01 -32.40 -4.11
CA THR A 605 -2.83 -32.73 -5.53
C THR A 605 -3.59 -34.00 -5.91
N GLY A 606 -3.72 -34.27 -7.20
CA GLY A 606 -4.38 -35.49 -7.70
C GLY A 606 -5.91 -35.38 -7.84
N THR A 607 -6.46 -34.17 -7.88
CA THR A 607 -7.92 -33.93 -7.95
C THR A 607 -8.50 -34.30 -9.34
N PRO A 608 -9.40 -35.31 -9.44
CA PRO A 608 -10.04 -35.67 -10.69
C PRO A 608 -10.92 -34.53 -11.22
N PRO A 609 -10.86 -34.17 -12.50
CA PRO A 609 -11.65 -33.06 -13.06
C PRO A 609 -13.17 -33.23 -12.87
N GLU A 610 -13.67 -34.44 -13.06
CA GLU A 610 -15.12 -34.77 -13.08
C GLU A 610 -15.79 -34.69 -11.69
N MET A 611 -15.04 -34.91 -10.62
CA MET A 611 -15.57 -34.89 -9.24
C MET A 611 -15.16 -33.68 -8.43
N ARG A 612 -14.48 -32.73 -9.04
CA ARG A 612 -13.76 -31.63 -8.35
C ARG A 612 -14.67 -30.80 -7.45
N GLU A 613 -15.80 -30.33 -7.92
CA GLU A 613 -16.70 -29.45 -7.14
C GLU A 613 -17.31 -30.19 -5.94
N LYS A 614 -17.83 -31.41 -6.15
CA LYS A 614 -18.45 -32.20 -5.07
C LYS A 614 -17.45 -32.59 -3.97
N LEU A 615 -16.23 -32.95 -4.36
CA LEU A 615 -15.18 -33.26 -3.38
C LEU A 615 -14.69 -32.01 -2.64
N LYS A 616 -14.66 -30.85 -3.33
CA LYS A 616 -14.31 -29.56 -2.74
C LYS A 616 -15.31 -29.12 -1.68
N GLU A 617 -16.60 -29.28 -1.93
CA GLU A 617 -17.66 -29.00 -0.94
C GLU A 617 -17.48 -29.87 0.30
N THR A 618 -17.33 -31.19 0.12
CA THR A 618 -17.10 -32.12 1.23
C THR A 618 -15.83 -31.79 2.02
N LEU A 619 -14.75 -31.44 1.33
CA LEU A 619 -13.50 -31.02 1.97
C LEU A 619 -13.69 -29.70 2.74
N THR A 620 -14.43 -28.75 2.18
CA THR A 620 -14.73 -27.48 2.83
C THR A 620 -15.52 -27.67 4.13
N GLU A 621 -16.50 -28.57 4.14
CA GLU A 621 -17.26 -28.93 5.35
C GLU A 621 -16.35 -29.57 6.42
N LYS A 622 -15.47 -30.48 6.00
CA LYS A 622 -14.49 -31.09 6.92
C LYS A 622 -13.53 -30.06 7.51
N LEU A 623 -13.05 -29.12 6.69
CA LEU A 623 -12.18 -28.04 7.17
C LEU A 623 -12.88 -27.11 8.16
N LYS A 624 -14.15 -26.78 7.91
CA LYS A 624 -14.97 -26.02 8.87
C LYS A 624 -15.16 -26.77 10.20
N ALA A 625 -15.22 -28.10 10.16
CA ALA A 625 -15.27 -28.91 11.39
C ALA A 625 -13.96 -28.83 12.18
N ILE A 626 -12.81 -28.71 11.51
CA ILE A 626 -11.49 -28.55 12.16
C ILE A 626 -11.33 -27.13 12.68
N SER A 627 -11.54 -26.12 11.82
CA SER A 627 -11.46 -24.70 12.18
C SER A 627 -12.24 -23.84 11.21
N GLU A 628 -12.96 -22.83 11.72
CA GLU A 628 -13.73 -21.87 10.90
C GLU A 628 -12.83 -20.89 10.14
N VAL A 629 -11.58 -20.75 10.56
CA VAL A 629 -10.62 -19.83 9.93
C VAL A 629 -10.00 -20.40 8.66
N LEU A 630 -9.92 -21.73 8.56
CA LEU A 630 -9.31 -22.39 7.40
C LEU A 630 -10.11 -22.08 6.14
N THR A 631 -9.40 -21.71 5.10
CA THR A 631 -10.00 -21.41 3.79
C THR A 631 -9.37 -22.32 2.73
N LEU A 632 -10.19 -22.72 1.75
CA LEU A 632 -9.79 -23.58 0.65
C LEU A 632 -9.83 -22.78 -0.66
N SER A 633 -8.72 -22.72 -1.37
CA SER A 633 -8.67 -22.21 -2.74
C SER A 633 -8.47 -23.34 -3.76
N THR A 634 -8.78 -23.03 -5.01
CA THR A 634 -8.41 -23.85 -6.17
C THR A 634 -7.40 -23.05 -6.97
N ASP A 635 -6.16 -23.50 -6.96
CA ASP A 635 -5.06 -22.80 -7.61
C ASP A 635 -4.67 -23.55 -8.90
N ILE A 636 -4.58 -22.82 -10.00
CA ILE A 636 -4.13 -23.38 -11.29
C ILE A 636 -2.61 -23.51 -11.22
N TYR A 637 -2.11 -24.74 -11.32
CA TYR A 637 -0.67 -24.98 -11.41
C TYR A 637 -0.17 -24.83 -12.85
N ASN A 638 -0.83 -25.48 -13.81
CA ASN A 638 -0.59 -25.34 -15.25
C ASN A 638 -1.91 -25.57 -16.02
N ALA A 639 -1.86 -25.62 -17.35
CA ALA A 639 -3.04 -25.83 -18.17
C ALA A 639 -3.81 -27.12 -17.87
N ASN A 640 -3.13 -28.16 -17.39
CA ASN A 640 -3.69 -29.51 -17.17
C ASN A 640 -3.90 -29.84 -15.70
N GLU A 641 -3.31 -29.09 -14.76
CA GLU A 641 -3.29 -29.44 -13.34
C GLU A 641 -3.71 -28.27 -12.47
N THR A 642 -4.62 -28.55 -11.55
CA THR A 642 -5.05 -27.62 -10.51
C THR A 642 -4.89 -28.26 -9.15
N TRP A 643 -4.54 -27.46 -8.15
CA TRP A 643 -4.34 -27.89 -6.78
C TRP A 643 -5.39 -27.27 -5.87
N TRP A 644 -5.76 -27.97 -4.81
CA TRP A 644 -6.47 -27.36 -3.69
C TRP A 644 -5.47 -26.93 -2.64
N VAL A 645 -5.65 -25.76 -2.11
CA VAL A 645 -4.73 -25.18 -1.14
C VAL A 645 -5.50 -24.73 0.08
N ILE A 646 -5.11 -25.25 1.24
CA ILE A 646 -5.64 -24.84 2.53
C ILE A 646 -4.76 -23.73 3.07
N HIS A 647 -5.37 -22.63 3.47
CA HIS A 647 -4.71 -21.41 3.93
C HIS A 647 -4.95 -21.13 5.41
N LYS A 648 -4.25 -20.10 5.94
CA LYS A 648 -4.37 -19.58 7.30
C LYS A 648 -3.90 -20.58 8.37
N ILE A 649 -2.86 -21.32 8.08
CA ILE A 649 -2.22 -22.26 8.99
C ILE A 649 -1.01 -21.59 9.63
N ARG A 650 -0.93 -21.62 10.97
CA ARG A 650 0.03 -20.84 11.75
C ARG A 650 1.44 -21.42 11.79
N ASP A 651 1.59 -22.72 11.76
CA ASP A 651 2.86 -23.42 11.96
C ASP A 651 2.87 -24.83 11.34
N ALA A 652 4.04 -25.44 11.27
CA ALA A 652 4.26 -26.78 10.73
C ALA A 652 3.43 -27.86 11.43
N TYR A 653 3.32 -27.77 12.75
CA TYR A 653 2.59 -28.75 13.54
C TYR A 653 1.10 -28.73 13.20
N SER A 654 0.52 -27.53 13.13
CA SER A 654 -0.88 -27.36 12.72
C SER A 654 -1.12 -27.86 11.29
N ALA A 655 -0.18 -27.63 10.37
CA ALA A 655 -0.27 -28.09 8.99
C ALA A 655 -0.27 -29.64 8.94
N GLN A 656 0.64 -30.29 9.67
CA GLN A 656 0.71 -31.74 9.75
C GLN A 656 -0.52 -32.32 10.45
N SER A 657 -1.05 -31.67 11.48
CA SER A 657 -2.27 -32.09 12.17
C SER A 657 -3.47 -32.13 11.22
N ILE A 658 -3.62 -31.09 10.38
CA ILE A 658 -4.68 -31.03 9.36
C ILE A 658 -4.55 -32.17 8.36
N VAL A 659 -3.34 -32.47 7.88
CA VAL A 659 -3.10 -33.62 6.98
C VAL A 659 -3.52 -34.93 7.64
N ASN A 660 -3.16 -35.12 8.90
CA ASN A 660 -3.51 -36.34 9.65
C ASN A 660 -5.05 -36.44 9.86
N GLU A 661 -5.74 -35.35 10.15
CA GLU A 661 -7.21 -35.34 10.30
C GLU A 661 -7.94 -35.63 8.98
N LEU A 662 -7.34 -35.21 7.86
CA LEU A 662 -7.88 -35.46 6.52
C LEU A 662 -7.46 -36.83 5.94
N LYS A 663 -6.59 -37.60 6.60
CA LYS A 663 -5.96 -38.80 6.04
C LYS A 663 -6.97 -39.77 5.44
N SER A 664 -8.04 -40.12 6.16
CA SER A 664 -9.07 -41.04 5.69
C SER A 664 -9.82 -40.52 4.44
N PHE A 665 -10.01 -39.22 4.34
CA PHE A 665 -10.61 -38.58 3.16
C PHE A 665 -9.64 -38.64 1.97
N LEU A 666 -8.38 -38.32 2.19
CA LEU A 666 -7.33 -38.31 1.16
C LEU A 666 -7.12 -39.70 0.56
N GLU A 667 -6.97 -40.72 1.40
CA GLU A 667 -6.80 -42.12 0.97
C GLU A 667 -8.01 -42.62 0.20
N LYS A 668 -9.24 -42.35 0.68
CA LYS A 668 -10.48 -42.75 0.01
C LYS A 668 -10.58 -42.20 -1.43
N HIS A 669 -10.07 -41.00 -1.65
CA HIS A 669 -10.17 -40.30 -2.96
C HIS A 669 -8.87 -40.30 -3.76
N LYS A 670 -7.83 -41.03 -3.30
CA LYS A 670 -6.50 -41.14 -3.94
C LYS A 670 -5.85 -39.74 -4.13
N LEU A 671 -5.99 -38.88 -3.13
CA LEU A 671 -5.41 -37.55 -3.09
C LEU A 671 -4.13 -37.54 -2.25
N SER A 672 -3.20 -36.65 -2.59
CA SER A 672 -1.97 -36.46 -1.80
C SER A 672 -1.97 -35.04 -1.22
N ALA A 673 -1.54 -34.91 0.04
CA ALA A 673 -1.49 -33.62 0.72
C ALA A 673 -0.08 -33.37 1.28
N TYR A 674 0.41 -32.15 1.05
CA TYR A 674 1.77 -31.73 1.39
C TYR A 674 1.72 -30.44 2.23
N PRO A 675 2.19 -30.48 3.49
CA PRO A 675 2.39 -29.27 4.28
C PRO A 675 3.63 -28.52 3.78
N ILE A 676 3.50 -27.23 3.57
CA ILE A 676 4.57 -26.41 3.00
C ILE A 676 4.55 -24.97 3.55
N PRO A 677 5.70 -24.33 3.81
CA PRO A 677 5.79 -22.90 4.06
C PRO A 677 5.15 -22.08 2.95
N THR A 678 4.47 -21.01 3.31
CA THR A 678 3.76 -20.14 2.34
C THR A 678 4.69 -19.55 1.29
N GLU A 679 5.89 -19.16 1.69
CA GLU A 679 6.94 -18.61 0.83
C GLU A 679 7.42 -19.66 -0.17
N ASN A 680 7.68 -20.89 0.29
CA ASN A 680 8.12 -21.99 -0.57
C ASN A 680 7.04 -22.39 -1.58
N TYR A 681 5.76 -22.41 -1.16
CA TYR A 681 4.65 -22.64 -2.08
C TYR A 681 4.61 -21.59 -3.19
N ARG A 682 4.83 -20.33 -2.85
CA ARG A 682 4.90 -19.22 -3.82
C ARG A 682 5.99 -19.47 -4.87
N LEU A 683 7.19 -19.85 -4.44
CA LEU A 683 8.31 -20.15 -5.35
C LEU A 683 8.02 -21.36 -6.26
N ILE A 684 7.42 -22.42 -5.72
CA ILE A 684 7.00 -23.59 -6.51
C ILE A 684 5.99 -23.18 -7.60
N GLN A 685 5.02 -22.34 -7.26
CA GLN A 685 4.05 -21.83 -8.25
C GLN A 685 4.70 -20.96 -9.33
N ILE A 686 5.66 -20.11 -8.96
CA ILE A 686 6.35 -19.22 -9.89
C ILE A 686 7.31 -19.99 -10.80
N ARG A 687 8.10 -20.91 -10.24
CA ARG A 687 9.14 -21.65 -10.97
C ARG A 687 8.65 -22.94 -11.60
N LYS A 688 7.45 -23.41 -11.23
CA LYS A 688 6.86 -24.70 -11.65
C LYS A 688 7.69 -25.92 -11.24
N GLU A 689 8.34 -25.86 -10.08
CA GLU A 689 9.19 -26.93 -9.52
C GLU A 689 8.38 -27.90 -8.64
N LYS A 690 7.40 -28.63 -9.23
CA LYS A 690 6.52 -29.58 -8.52
C LYS A 690 7.29 -30.68 -7.77
N GLU A 691 8.42 -31.11 -8.28
CA GLU A 691 9.26 -32.15 -7.69
C GLU A 691 9.69 -31.82 -6.27
N ARG A 692 9.86 -30.52 -5.96
CA ARG A 692 10.19 -30.06 -4.60
C ARG A 692 9.03 -30.20 -3.62
N LEU A 693 7.79 -30.29 -4.11
CA LEU A 693 6.63 -30.60 -3.29
C LEU A 693 6.56 -32.10 -2.95
N LEU A 694 6.99 -32.96 -3.90
CA LEU A 694 6.88 -34.42 -3.79
C LEU A 694 8.03 -35.02 -2.97
N ASN A 695 9.18 -34.35 -2.90
CA ASN A 695 10.41 -34.84 -2.25
C ASN A 695 10.53 -34.37 -0.77
N LYS A 696 9.45 -33.89 -0.16
CA LYS A 696 9.29 -33.69 1.27
C LYS A 696 8.48 -34.80 1.85
#